data_38ca9e5985f0084b9ec3317bc0d49ea5
#
_entry.id   38ca9e5985f0084b9ec3317bc0d49ea5
#
_cell.length_a   1.000
_cell.length_b   1.000
_cell.length_c   1.000
_cell.angle_alpha   90.00
_cell.angle_beta   90.00
_cell.angle_gamma   90.00
#
_symmetry.space_group_name_H-M   'P 1'
#
loop_
_entity.id
_entity.type
_entity.pdbx_description
1 polymer ?
#
loop_
_entity_poly.entity_id
_entity_poly.type
_entity_poly.pdbx_seq_one_letter_code
_entity_poly.pdbx_strand_id
1 'polypeptide(L)'
;MKRIVRGVCGLLSAVMLLSTTAMAADYTPVVTSDERVKGFYNVYNGENASLQMELAGRYNSGAMSEEGGSLEIVQFNARNGFAYAVSGLKGTLIAIDLNGGMDGEKVTALGGTEYDVKSMVRSYGDMTSVAISPDGTHLAVAIQAVDYDEQGSVALFTCQANGSLTHLSTVEVGVQPDMVTFTPEGSKILTANEGEPRMGYSAAGAVDPKGSVSIIDAETFNVETVGFDNFDGRRDALVKEGIVLKKNTVPSVDLEPEYIACTDDTAYVSCQEANAIAVLDLDNAQFTGIYSVGFEDYSKVAIDIDKKDETYAPKAYESLRGIRMPDGISLYEAGGKTYLLTANEGDSREWDKYLNEDERNFKKGENTSPSGAITADNSGLKGKVIFFDSADYDGLDSSKDYLFGGRSFTVLKVTENGLEEIFDSGSKFESITDEKISANFNCSNDDKTVDDRSGKKGPEPESVTVGTVGGKTYAFIALERIGGVMVYDITNPDKTEFVNYINSREFDADIRGDVSPEGLCFIPAAQSKTGKPLLLAACEVSGTLAVYELTGEQEKTPDIPAPVVPSAPGIDPILAAILAAANQQRFEDVASNAYCYDAVNWAVERNIASGTGKYTFSPDRICTRADFVTFLWRAAGKPVVNYAMNFSDVKESSYYAEAVRWAASLGIVTGLSKNTFGAANAVTREQAVTMLWRFAKQQGFDTTQGGMAIREYNDYD
;
A
#
# COMPACT_ATOMS: atom_id res chain seq x y z
N MET A 1 9.81 -22.07 -2.28
CA MET A 1 8.98 -22.84 -1.32
C MET A 1 7.54 -22.31 -1.28
N LYS A 2 7.24 -21.00 -1.07
CA LYS A 2 5.88 -20.43 -1.12
C LYS A 2 5.09 -20.80 -2.38
N ARG A 3 5.71 -20.73 -3.55
CA ARG A 3 5.03 -21.00 -4.83
C ARG A 3 4.82 -22.47 -5.13
N ILE A 4 5.74 -23.35 -4.70
CA ILE A 4 5.53 -24.82 -4.80
C ILE A 4 4.27 -25.21 -4.01
N VAL A 5 4.02 -24.55 -2.90
CA VAL A 5 2.86 -24.84 -2.05
C VAL A 5 1.58 -24.30 -2.66
N ARG A 6 1.60 -23.09 -3.23
CA ARG A 6 0.45 -22.61 -4.00
C ARG A 6 0.08 -23.56 -5.16
N GLY A 7 1.09 -24.16 -5.82
CA GLY A 7 0.90 -25.21 -6.83
C GLY A 7 0.56 -26.60 -6.28
N VAL A 8 1.12 -26.96 -5.12
CA VAL A 8 0.92 -28.27 -4.48
C VAL A 8 -0.44 -28.35 -3.78
N CYS A 9 -1.00 -27.26 -3.27
CA CYS A 9 -2.37 -27.24 -2.76
C CYS A 9 -3.38 -27.66 -3.83
N GLY A 10 -3.22 -27.24 -5.08
CA GLY A 10 -4.04 -27.72 -6.20
C GLY A 10 -3.87 -29.22 -6.52
N LEU A 11 -2.64 -29.72 -6.42
CA LEU A 11 -2.34 -31.16 -6.66
C LEU A 11 -2.62 -32.04 -5.44
N LEU A 12 -2.37 -31.55 -4.22
CA LEU A 12 -2.69 -32.29 -2.99
C LEU A 12 -4.20 -32.37 -2.76
N SER A 13 -5.00 -31.39 -3.17
CA SER A 13 -6.46 -31.51 -3.10
C SER A 13 -7.00 -32.63 -3.99
N ALA A 14 -6.38 -32.96 -5.10
CA ALA A 14 -6.76 -34.07 -5.99
C ALA A 14 -6.22 -35.44 -5.48
N VAL A 15 -5.14 -35.46 -4.72
CA VAL A 15 -4.53 -36.69 -4.17
C VAL A 15 -5.06 -36.99 -2.75
N MET A 16 -5.43 -35.97 -1.96
CA MET A 16 -5.96 -36.17 -0.60
C MET A 16 -7.40 -36.72 -0.54
N LEU A 17 -8.09 -36.85 -1.64
CA LEU A 17 -9.37 -37.59 -1.67
C LEU A 17 -9.23 -39.10 -1.52
N LEU A 18 -8.00 -39.64 -1.41
CA LEU A 18 -7.73 -41.09 -1.31
C LEU A 18 -6.75 -41.52 -0.20
N SER A 19 -6.26 -40.66 0.65
CA SER A 19 -5.47 -41.08 1.82
C SER A 19 -5.85 -40.28 3.07
N THR A 20 -6.61 -40.91 3.89
CA THR A 20 -6.71 -40.81 5.36
C THR A 20 -5.71 -39.85 6.01
N THR A 21 -6.25 -38.79 6.64
CA THR A 21 -5.72 -38.17 7.87
C THR A 21 -4.19 -38.01 7.90
N ALA A 22 -3.65 -37.06 7.13
CA ALA A 22 -2.57 -36.29 7.67
C ALA A 22 -3.23 -35.44 8.78
N MET A 23 -2.89 -35.75 10.03
CA MET A 23 -3.25 -34.91 11.15
C MET A 23 -2.60 -33.56 10.85
N ALA A 24 -3.39 -32.54 10.51
CA ALA A 24 -2.99 -31.20 10.84
C ALA A 24 -2.56 -31.28 12.29
N ALA A 25 -1.32 -30.96 12.60
CA ALA A 25 -0.92 -30.84 13.99
C ALA A 25 -1.97 -29.93 14.60
N ASP A 26 -2.61 -30.36 15.70
CA ASP A 26 -3.57 -29.57 16.44
C ASP A 26 -2.81 -28.36 17.04
N TYR A 27 -2.39 -27.42 16.17
CA TYR A 27 -1.87 -26.15 16.60
C TYR A 27 -3.06 -25.27 16.88
N THR A 28 -3.33 -25.09 18.16
CA THR A 28 -4.24 -24.05 18.61
C THR A 28 -3.45 -22.74 18.58
N PRO A 29 -3.75 -21.80 17.69
CA PRO A 29 -3.08 -20.50 17.70
C PRO A 29 -3.16 -19.93 19.10
N VAL A 30 -2.03 -19.52 19.66
CA VAL A 30 -2.04 -18.88 20.96
C VAL A 30 -2.60 -17.47 20.74
N VAL A 31 -3.88 -17.30 21.01
CA VAL A 31 -4.51 -15.98 21.04
C VAL A 31 -3.91 -15.21 22.21
N THR A 32 -3.13 -14.19 21.90
CA THR A 32 -2.42 -13.41 22.91
C THR A 32 -2.94 -12.00 23.00
N SER A 33 -3.95 -11.64 22.18
CA SER A 33 -4.31 -10.28 21.90
C SER A 33 -5.03 -9.54 23.05
N ASP A 34 -6.03 -10.16 23.64
CA ASP A 34 -6.95 -9.47 24.54
C ASP A 34 -6.47 -9.36 26.01
N GLU A 35 -5.51 -10.19 26.41
CA GLU A 35 -4.96 -10.19 27.77
C GLU A 35 -3.67 -9.38 27.91
N ARG A 36 -3.06 -8.93 26.82
CA ARG A 36 -1.78 -8.24 26.84
C ARG A 36 -1.94 -6.74 26.98
N VAL A 37 -1.14 -6.18 27.86
CA VAL A 37 -1.05 -4.73 28.00
C VAL A 37 -0.39 -4.12 26.76
N LYS A 38 -0.81 -2.92 26.41
CA LYS A 38 -0.18 -2.13 25.36
C LYS A 38 1.32 -1.99 25.63
N GLY A 39 2.16 -2.18 24.59
CA GLY A 39 3.62 -2.18 24.72
C GLY A 39 4.25 -3.57 24.81
N PHE A 40 3.48 -4.65 24.66
CA PHE A 40 4.02 -6.02 24.54
C PHE A 40 4.58 -6.33 23.13
N TYR A 41 4.99 -5.38 22.43
CA TYR A 41 5.63 -5.47 21.11
C TYR A 41 6.86 -4.55 21.12
N ASN A 42 7.76 -4.79 20.19
CA ASN A 42 9.00 -4.04 20.12
C ASN A 42 8.89 -2.92 19.09
N VAL A 43 9.17 -1.70 19.50
CA VAL A 43 9.33 -0.54 18.62
C VAL A 43 10.75 -0.01 18.78
N TYR A 44 11.47 0.01 17.68
CA TYR A 44 12.87 0.42 17.63
C TYR A 44 13.00 1.74 16.86
N ASN A 45 13.16 2.83 17.57
CA ASN A 45 13.24 4.15 16.99
C ASN A 45 14.63 4.44 16.39
N GLY A 46 14.65 5.09 15.24
CA GLY A 46 15.81 5.74 14.67
C GLY A 46 16.19 7.02 15.44
N GLU A 47 17.30 7.66 15.05
CA GLU A 47 17.77 8.88 15.70
C GLU A 47 16.79 10.06 15.59
N ASN A 48 16.03 10.11 14.49
CA ASN A 48 15.07 11.17 14.16
C ASN A 48 13.63 10.62 14.08
N ALA A 49 13.25 9.73 14.99
CA ALA A 49 11.94 9.11 14.99
C ALA A 49 10.83 10.16 15.08
N SER A 50 10.17 10.43 13.96
CA SER A 50 9.08 11.41 13.84
C SER A 50 7.69 10.76 13.82
N LEU A 51 7.64 9.46 13.95
CA LEU A 51 6.41 8.66 14.01
C LEU A 51 6.50 7.70 15.20
N GLN A 52 5.42 7.59 15.96
CA GLN A 52 5.24 6.56 16.97
C GLN A 52 4.24 5.53 16.47
N MET A 53 4.48 4.25 16.77
CA MET A 53 3.60 3.15 16.42
C MET A 53 3.29 2.31 17.66
N GLU A 54 2.05 1.88 17.76
CA GLU A 54 1.61 1.03 18.87
C GLU A 54 0.66 -0.05 18.33
N LEU A 55 0.87 -1.32 18.71
CA LEU A 55 -0.09 -2.39 18.42
C LEU A 55 -1.37 -2.14 19.22
N ALA A 56 -2.44 -1.79 18.55
CA ALA A 56 -3.71 -1.40 19.16
C ALA A 56 -4.76 -2.51 19.11
N GLY A 57 -4.74 -3.33 18.07
CA GLY A 57 -5.69 -4.42 17.87
C GLY A 57 -5.07 -5.61 17.15
N ARG A 58 -5.68 -6.76 17.30
CA ARG A 58 -5.31 -7.99 16.58
C ARG A 58 -6.55 -8.83 16.28
N TYR A 59 -6.68 -9.27 15.04
CA TYR A 59 -7.58 -10.35 14.66
C TYR A 59 -6.77 -11.64 14.51
N ASN A 60 -7.38 -12.78 14.84
CA ASN A 60 -6.79 -14.10 14.62
C ASN A 60 -7.79 -14.97 13.86
N SER A 61 -7.41 -15.44 12.68
CA SER A 61 -8.25 -16.28 11.82
C SER A 61 -8.46 -17.69 12.36
N GLY A 62 -7.63 -18.11 13.32
CA GLY A 62 -7.57 -19.50 13.79
C GLY A 62 -6.91 -20.47 12.80
N ALA A 63 -6.37 -19.95 11.68
CA ALA A 63 -5.55 -20.70 10.75
C ALA A 63 -4.08 -20.33 10.95
N MET A 64 -3.18 -21.27 10.64
CA MET A 64 -1.75 -21.10 10.65
C MET A 64 -1.12 -22.07 9.66
N SER A 65 -0.10 -21.64 8.95
CA SER A 65 0.64 -22.49 8.01
C SER A 65 2.08 -22.01 7.93
N GLU A 66 3.04 -22.91 8.08
CA GLU A 66 4.47 -22.61 7.84
C GLU A 66 4.74 -22.21 6.38
N GLU A 67 3.84 -22.58 5.49
CA GLU A 67 3.94 -22.38 4.05
C GLU A 67 3.10 -21.16 3.58
N GLY A 68 2.56 -20.36 4.49
CA GLY A 68 1.77 -19.18 4.18
C GLY A 68 0.28 -19.43 3.90
N GLY A 69 -0.42 -18.48 3.31
CA GLY A 69 -1.79 -18.59 2.88
C GLY A 69 -2.86 -18.43 3.97
N SER A 70 -2.46 -18.21 5.24
CA SER A 70 -3.44 -18.15 6.33
C SER A 70 -4.19 -16.83 6.38
N LEU A 71 -3.51 -15.70 6.17
CA LEU A 71 -4.10 -14.37 6.01
C LEU A 71 -3.12 -13.47 5.24
N GLU A 72 -3.37 -13.24 3.96
CA GLU A 72 -2.38 -12.62 3.06
C GLU A 72 -2.67 -11.13 2.85
N ILE A 73 -3.57 -10.79 1.96
CA ILE A 73 -3.85 -9.41 1.58
C ILE A 73 -5.04 -8.85 2.34
N VAL A 74 -4.92 -7.59 2.80
CA VAL A 74 -5.98 -6.87 3.51
C VAL A 74 -6.26 -5.51 2.89
N GLN A 75 -7.53 -5.14 2.82
CA GLN A 75 -7.99 -3.82 2.41
C GLN A 75 -9.04 -3.28 3.37
N PHE A 76 -9.04 -1.95 3.57
CA PHE A 76 -9.96 -1.27 4.47
C PHE A 76 -11.07 -0.54 3.71
N ASN A 77 -12.31 -0.73 4.12
CA ASN A 77 -13.45 -0.02 3.59
C ASN A 77 -13.84 1.16 4.48
N ALA A 78 -13.45 2.37 4.06
CA ALA A 78 -13.72 3.60 4.79
C ALA A 78 -15.22 3.90 4.98
N ARG A 79 -16.09 3.38 4.08
CA ARG A 79 -17.53 3.60 4.13
C ARG A 79 -18.19 2.87 5.30
N ASN A 80 -17.79 1.64 5.58
CA ASN A 80 -18.42 0.82 6.62
C ASN A 80 -17.51 0.55 7.83
N GLY A 81 -16.20 0.84 7.74
CA GLY A 81 -15.24 0.66 8.83
C GLY A 81 -14.81 -0.79 9.06
N PHE A 82 -14.93 -1.66 8.06
CA PHE A 82 -14.44 -3.02 8.09
C PHE A 82 -13.17 -3.17 7.28
N ALA A 83 -12.25 -3.99 7.74
CA ALA A 83 -11.17 -4.53 6.93
C ALA A 83 -11.61 -5.86 6.33
N TYR A 84 -11.17 -6.13 5.11
CA TYR A 84 -11.45 -7.39 4.40
C TYR A 84 -10.13 -8.03 4.03
N ALA A 85 -9.95 -9.29 4.43
CA ALA A 85 -8.72 -10.02 4.21
C ALA A 85 -8.99 -11.38 3.56
N VAL A 86 -8.07 -11.84 2.72
CA VAL A 86 -8.13 -13.13 2.06
C VAL A 86 -7.41 -14.20 2.87
N SER A 87 -7.95 -15.41 2.85
CA SER A 87 -7.29 -16.62 3.35
C SER A 87 -7.38 -17.70 2.27
N GLY A 88 -6.33 -17.85 1.49
CA GLY A 88 -6.21 -18.87 0.46
C GLY A 88 -6.32 -20.27 1.06
N LEU A 89 -5.66 -20.50 2.18
CA LEU A 89 -5.69 -21.77 2.92
C LEU A 89 -7.10 -22.21 3.31
N LYS A 90 -7.98 -21.26 3.72
CA LYS A 90 -9.37 -21.57 4.10
C LYS A 90 -10.34 -21.43 2.92
N GLY A 91 -9.96 -20.76 1.85
CA GLY A 91 -10.86 -20.37 0.75
C GLY A 91 -11.93 -19.38 1.20
N THR A 92 -11.61 -18.52 2.19
CA THR A 92 -12.55 -17.57 2.79
C THR A 92 -12.06 -16.13 2.68
N LEU A 93 -12.99 -15.23 2.42
CA LEU A 93 -12.83 -13.79 2.58
C LEU A 93 -13.38 -13.42 3.96
N ILE A 94 -12.59 -12.65 4.73
CA ILE A 94 -12.89 -12.36 6.12
C ILE A 94 -13.18 -10.87 6.27
N ALA A 95 -14.38 -10.51 6.75
CA ALA A 95 -14.73 -9.15 7.14
C ALA A 95 -14.44 -8.93 8.62
N ILE A 96 -13.50 -8.06 8.94
CA ILE A 96 -12.99 -7.78 10.29
C ILE A 96 -13.50 -6.41 10.73
N ASP A 97 -14.20 -6.36 11.87
CA ASP A 97 -14.83 -5.13 12.36
C ASP A 97 -13.81 -4.23 13.09
N LEU A 98 -13.50 -3.07 12.49
CA LEU A 98 -12.67 -2.02 13.09
C LEU A 98 -13.50 -0.88 13.71
N ASN A 99 -14.85 -0.99 13.75
CA ASN A 99 -15.71 0.03 14.37
C ASN A 99 -15.71 -0.04 15.89
N GLY A 100 -15.31 -1.19 16.47
CA GLY A 100 -15.14 -1.36 17.91
C GLY A 100 -13.98 -0.46 18.42
N GLY A 101 -14.19 0.19 19.57
CA GLY A 101 -13.14 1.04 20.15
C GLY A 101 -11.91 0.21 20.56
N MET A 102 -10.72 0.63 20.20
CA MET A 102 -9.47 0.18 20.77
C MET A 102 -9.22 1.05 22.01
N ASP A 103 -9.20 0.44 23.22
CA ASP A 103 -9.23 1.17 24.50
C ASP A 103 -7.90 1.86 24.87
N GLY A 104 -6.86 1.58 24.08
CA GLY A 104 -5.56 2.20 24.26
C GLY A 104 -4.71 1.66 25.40
N GLU A 105 -5.23 0.78 26.26
CA GLU A 105 -4.49 0.16 27.36
C GLU A 105 -4.03 -1.26 27.04
N LYS A 106 -4.80 -1.98 26.22
CA LYS A 106 -4.53 -3.36 25.80
C LYS A 106 -4.59 -3.48 24.28
N VAL A 107 -4.00 -4.54 23.79
CA VAL A 107 -4.24 -4.97 22.40
C VAL A 107 -5.66 -5.53 22.33
N THR A 108 -6.52 -4.90 21.52
CA THR A 108 -7.93 -5.28 21.40
C THR A 108 -8.07 -6.51 20.50
N ALA A 109 -8.75 -7.55 21.00
CA ALA A 109 -9.15 -8.69 20.19
C ALA A 109 -10.28 -8.26 19.24
N LEU A 110 -10.07 -8.43 17.93
CA LEU A 110 -11.01 -8.03 16.90
C LEU A 110 -11.86 -9.22 16.45
N GLY A 111 -13.14 -8.97 16.18
CA GLY A 111 -14.07 -9.96 15.62
C GLY A 111 -14.08 -9.94 14.09
N GLY A 112 -14.35 -11.10 13.47
CA GLY A 112 -14.47 -11.22 12.03
C GLY A 112 -15.62 -12.14 11.63
N THR A 113 -16.07 -11.98 10.37
CA THR A 113 -17.07 -12.84 9.73
C THR A 113 -16.48 -13.41 8.45
N GLU A 114 -16.48 -14.73 8.33
CA GLU A 114 -15.94 -15.44 7.17
C GLU A 114 -17.01 -15.67 6.08
N TYR A 115 -16.61 -15.50 4.83
CA TYR A 115 -17.41 -15.78 3.63
C TYR A 115 -16.72 -16.87 2.83
N ASP A 116 -17.37 -17.99 2.62
CA ASP A 116 -16.87 -19.13 1.83
C ASP A 116 -16.92 -18.80 0.33
N VAL A 117 -15.86 -18.13 -0.16
CA VAL A 117 -15.73 -17.75 -1.57
C VAL A 117 -15.52 -18.97 -2.45
N LYS A 118 -14.83 -19.99 -1.94
CA LYS A 118 -14.60 -21.24 -2.65
C LYS A 118 -15.88 -21.88 -3.17
N SER A 119 -16.95 -21.81 -2.40
CA SER A 119 -18.25 -22.35 -2.83
C SER A 119 -19.00 -21.49 -3.85
N MET A 120 -18.57 -20.23 -4.05
CA MET A 120 -19.25 -19.24 -4.91
C MET A 120 -18.73 -19.25 -6.35
N VAL A 121 -17.54 -19.83 -6.60
CA VAL A 121 -16.89 -19.82 -7.91
C VAL A 121 -16.84 -21.24 -8.51
N ARG A 122 -16.76 -21.29 -9.83
CA ARG A 122 -16.81 -22.57 -10.56
C ARG A 122 -15.51 -23.36 -10.47
N SER A 123 -14.39 -22.68 -10.57
CA SER A 123 -13.03 -23.25 -10.49
C SER A 123 -12.28 -22.46 -9.41
N TYR A 124 -11.88 -23.12 -8.34
CA TYR A 124 -11.14 -22.50 -7.23
C TYR A 124 -9.84 -23.24 -7.04
N GLY A 125 -8.76 -22.63 -7.45
CA GLY A 125 -7.39 -23.07 -7.12
C GLY A 125 -6.91 -22.41 -5.85
N ASP A 126 -6.82 -21.08 -5.87
CA ASP A 126 -6.42 -20.26 -4.73
C ASP A 126 -7.07 -18.86 -4.80
N MET A 127 -7.02 -18.14 -3.68
CA MET A 127 -7.52 -16.76 -3.56
C MET A 127 -6.36 -15.88 -3.05
N THR A 128 -5.86 -15.00 -3.89
CA THR A 128 -4.59 -14.33 -3.71
C THR A 128 -4.72 -12.88 -3.24
N SER A 129 -5.75 -12.16 -3.69
CA SER A 129 -5.84 -10.72 -3.45
C SER A 129 -7.25 -10.21 -3.30
N VAL A 130 -7.40 -9.05 -2.62
CA VAL A 130 -8.66 -8.34 -2.45
C VAL A 130 -8.48 -6.85 -2.69
N ALA A 131 -9.44 -6.21 -3.35
CA ALA A 131 -9.51 -4.77 -3.53
C ALA A 131 -10.89 -4.21 -3.19
N ILE A 132 -10.93 -2.95 -2.79
CA ILE A 132 -12.16 -2.22 -2.47
C ILE A 132 -12.27 -1.00 -3.37
N SER A 133 -13.45 -0.79 -3.95
CA SER A 133 -13.70 0.42 -4.75
C SER A 133 -13.53 1.68 -3.91
N PRO A 134 -13.04 2.80 -4.49
CA PRO A 134 -12.78 4.03 -3.74
C PRO A 134 -14.01 4.59 -3.01
N ASP A 135 -15.21 4.32 -3.51
CA ASP A 135 -16.49 4.70 -2.88
C ASP A 135 -16.96 3.70 -1.79
N GLY A 136 -16.24 2.59 -1.61
CA GLY A 136 -16.53 1.54 -0.64
C GLY A 136 -17.80 0.74 -0.93
N THR A 137 -18.34 0.80 -2.15
CA THR A 137 -19.57 0.07 -2.51
C THR A 137 -19.31 -1.33 -3.02
N HIS A 138 -18.14 -1.56 -3.63
CA HIS A 138 -17.76 -2.83 -4.25
C HIS A 138 -16.46 -3.37 -3.68
N LEU A 139 -16.32 -4.69 -3.78
CA LEU A 139 -15.12 -5.42 -3.43
C LEU A 139 -14.86 -6.44 -4.53
N ALA A 140 -13.60 -6.58 -4.92
CA ALA A 140 -13.12 -7.54 -5.91
C ALA A 140 -12.13 -8.51 -5.26
N VAL A 141 -12.16 -9.78 -5.65
CA VAL A 141 -11.26 -10.83 -5.15
C VAL A 141 -10.66 -11.57 -6.33
N ALA A 142 -9.34 -11.67 -6.40
CA ALA A 142 -8.62 -12.46 -7.40
C ALA A 142 -8.62 -13.94 -7.00
N ILE A 143 -8.90 -14.81 -7.98
CA ILE A 143 -9.05 -16.25 -7.76
C ILE A 143 -8.37 -17.00 -8.91
N GLN A 144 -7.37 -17.78 -8.60
CA GLN A 144 -6.68 -18.67 -9.52
C GLN A 144 -7.53 -19.92 -9.79
N ALA A 145 -7.48 -20.45 -11.01
CA ALA A 145 -8.15 -21.68 -11.37
C ALA A 145 -7.47 -22.93 -10.74
N VAL A 146 -8.19 -24.06 -10.70
CA VAL A 146 -7.63 -25.32 -10.23
C VAL A 146 -6.48 -25.80 -11.13
N ASP A 147 -6.70 -25.74 -12.44
CA ASP A 147 -5.67 -26.08 -13.41
C ASP A 147 -4.86 -24.81 -13.74
N TYR A 148 -3.55 -24.88 -13.57
CA TYR A 148 -2.64 -23.74 -13.60
C TYR A 148 -2.60 -22.99 -14.94
N ASP A 149 -2.97 -23.64 -16.04
CA ASP A 149 -3.01 -23.12 -17.40
C ASP A 149 -4.42 -22.67 -17.84
N GLU A 150 -5.42 -22.77 -16.96
CA GLU A 150 -6.75 -22.22 -17.18
C GLU A 150 -6.85 -20.77 -16.69
N GLN A 151 -7.78 -20.02 -17.29
CA GLN A 151 -8.10 -18.66 -16.87
C GLN A 151 -8.61 -18.63 -15.44
N GLY A 152 -8.11 -17.70 -14.65
CA GLY A 152 -8.63 -17.37 -13.35
C GLY A 152 -9.87 -16.47 -13.43
N SER A 153 -10.29 -15.98 -12.29
CA SER A 153 -11.49 -15.13 -12.20
C SER A 153 -11.37 -14.04 -11.16
N VAL A 154 -12.20 -13.01 -11.30
CA VAL A 154 -12.45 -12.01 -10.27
C VAL A 154 -13.89 -12.16 -9.77
N ALA A 155 -14.05 -12.46 -8.49
CA ALA A 155 -15.35 -12.42 -7.83
C ALA A 155 -15.65 -11.02 -7.29
N LEU A 156 -16.81 -10.48 -7.65
CA LEU A 156 -17.26 -9.14 -7.30
C LEU A 156 -18.37 -9.19 -6.26
N PHE A 157 -18.27 -8.33 -5.26
CA PHE A 157 -19.24 -8.24 -4.16
C PHE A 157 -19.72 -6.81 -3.97
N THR A 158 -20.96 -6.66 -3.47
CA THR A 158 -21.47 -5.40 -2.94
C THR A 158 -21.22 -5.35 -1.44
N CYS A 159 -20.61 -4.27 -0.94
CA CYS A 159 -20.35 -4.04 0.48
C CYS A 159 -21.55 -3.36 1.15
N GLN A 160 -22.05 -3.94 2.23
CA GLN A 160 -23.14 -3.37 3.03
C GLN A 160 -22.59 -2.52 4.19
N ALA A 161 -23.41 -1.61 4.72
CA ALA A 161 -23.05 -0.73 5.82
C ALA A 161 -22.66 -1.46 7.12
N ASN A 162 -23.15 -2.68 7.31
CA ASN A 162 -22.84 -3.53 8.47
C ASN A 162 -21.66 -4.48 8.22
N GLY A 163 -20.88 -4.27 7.17
CA GLY A 163 -19.73 -5.09 6.78
C GLY A 163 -20.09 -6.38 6.03
N SER A 164 -21.40 -6.70 5.87
CA SER A 164 -21.78 -7.89 5.12
C SER A 164 -21.59 -7.71 3.62
N LEU A 165 -21.34 -8.83 2.95
CA LEU A 165 -21.07 -8.91 1.52
C LEU A 165 -22.19 -9.63 0.79
N THR A 166 -22.52 -9.18 -0.41
CA THR A 166 -23.43 -9.87 -1.32
C THR A 166 -22.70 -10.10 -2.63
N HIS A 167 -22.56 -11.36 -3.04
CA HIS A 167 -21.97 -11.72 -4.33
C HIS A 167 -22.75 -11.08 -5.47
N LEU A 168 -22.04 -10.37 -6.36
CA LEU A 168 -22.63 -9.62 -7.47
C LEU A 168 -22.40 -10.33 -8.80
N SER A 169 -21.15 -10.68 -9.12
CA SER A 169 -20.74 -11.31 -10.37
C SER A 169 -19.42 -12.02 -10.19
N THR A 170 -19.08 -12.89 -11.15
CA THR A 170 -17.72 -13.43 -11.33
C THR A 170 -17.37 -13.32 -12.79
N VAL A 171 -16.20 -12.76 -13.10
CA VAL A 171 -15.70 -12.54 -14.47
C VAL A 171 -14.41 -13.32 -14.68
N GLU A 172 -14.22 -13.89 -15.86
CA GLU A 172 -12.97 -14.56 -16.25
C GLU A 172 -11.91 -13.50 -16.59
N VAL A 173 -10.67 -13.74 -16.15
CA VAL A 173 -9.50 -12.88 -16.39
C VAL A 173 -8.36 -13.71 -17.00
N GLY A 174 -7.12 -13.24 -16.93
CA GLY A 174 -5.96 -14.02 -17.41
C GLY A 174 -5.66 -15.24 -16.55
N VAL A 175 -4.57 -15.89 -16.88
CA VAL A 175 -4.11 -17.12 -16.19
C VAL A 175 -3.39 -16.73 -14.89
N GLN A 176 -3.72 -17.37 -13.78
CA GLN A 176 -3.12 -17.17 -12.47
C GLN A 176 -3.15 -15.69 -12.03
N PRO A 177 -4.35 -15.06 -11.84
CA PRO A 177 -4.40 -13.73 -11.27
C PRO A 177 -3.85 -13.76 -9.84
N ASP A 178 -2.83 -12.96 -9.59
CA ASP A 178 -2.20 -12.84 -8.29
C ASP A 178 -2.72 -11.61 -7.54
N MET A 179 -2.74 -10.46 -8.16
CA MET A 179 -3.14 -9.20 -7.53
C MET A 179 -4.35 -8.58 -8.23
N VAL A 180 -5.26 -7.96 -7.46
CA VAL A 180 -6.37 -7.16 -7.97
C VAL A 180 -6.39 -5.77 -7.35
N THR A 181 -6.69 -4.74 -8.14
CA THR A 181 -6.84 -3.36 -7.64
C THR A 181 -7.90 -2.58 -8.43
N PHE A 182 -8.46 -1.53 -7.82
CA PHE A 182 -9.26 -0.52 -8.52
C PHE A 182 -8.37 0.67 -8.90
N THR A 183 -8.69 1.32 -10.02
CA THR A 183 -8.13 2.65 -10.30
C THR A 183 -8.64 3.66 -9.26
N PRO A 184 -7.92 4.79 -9.01
CA PRO A 184 -8.29 5.78 -7.99
C PRO A 184 -9.70 6.36 -8.15
N GLU A 185 -10.21 6.54 -9.37
CA GLU A 185 -11.60 6.95 -9.62
C GLU A 185 -12.60 5.79 -9.57
N GLY A 186 -12.12 4.53 -9.52
CA GLY A 186 -12.93 3.33 -9.43
C GLY A 186 -13.62 2.91 -10.73
N SER A 187 -13.23 3.48 -11.87
CA SER A 187 -13.83 3.18 -13.17
C SER A 187 -13.35 1.85 -13.78
N LYS A 188 -12.16 1.39 -13.38
CA LYS A 188 -11.57 0.13 -13.86
C LYS A 188 -11.13 -0.73 -12.66
N ILE A 189 -11.12 -2.06 -12.86
CA ILE A 189 -10.49 -3.04 -11.97
C ILE A 189 -9.39 -3.70 -12.77
N LEU A 190 -8.21 -3.84 -12.18
CA LEU A 190 -7.04 -4.41 -12.84
C LEU A 190 -6.62 -5.69 -12.13
N THR A 191 -6.20 -6.72 -12.89
CA THR A 191 -5.54 -7.90 -12.32
C THR A 191 -4.19 -8.11 -12.97
N ALA A 192 -3.18 -8.38 -12.14
CA ALA A 192 -1.92 -8.96 -12.59
C ALA A 192 -2.12 -10.47 -12.73
N ASN A 193 -1.83 -11.02 -13.90
CA ASN A 193 -1.99 -12.44 -14.18
C ASN A 193 -0.61 -13.00 -14.53
N GLU A 194 -0.03 -13.76 -13.62
CA GLU A 194 1.35 -14.22 -13.70
C GLU A 194 1.62 -15.11 -14.91
N GLY A 195 0.82 -16.17 -15.07
CA GLY A 195 0.99 -17.11 -16.15
C GLY A 195 2.22 -18.01 -16.00
N GLU A 196 2.54 -18.46 -14.79
CA GLU A 196 3.70 -19.30 -14.52
C GLU A 196 3.55 -20.74 -15.02
N PRO A 197 4.65 -21.38 -15.45
CA PRO A 197 4.65 -22.79 -15.86
C PRO A 197 4.74 -23.73 -14.66
N ARG A 198 3.68 -23.86 -13.85
CA ARG A 198 3.69 -24.60 -12.58
C ARG A 198 4.04 -26.09 -12.67
N MET A 199 4.05 -26.66 -13.85
CA MET A 199 4.63 -28.01 -14.11
C MET A 199 6.13 -27.97 -14.43
N GLY A 200 6.74 -26.80 -14.36
CA GLY A 200 8.12 -26.58 -14.76
C GLY A 200 8.33 -26.54 -16.27
N TYR A 201 9.51 -26.11 -16.65
CA TYR A 201 9.91 -26.06 -18.05
C TYR A 201 10.27 -27.47 -18.54
N SER A 202 9.97 -27.78 -19.80
CA SER A 202 10.32 -29.04 -20.47
C SER A 202 9.69 -30.32 -19.90
N ALA A 203 8.77 -30.23 -18.95
CA ALA A 203 7.97 -31.38 -18.53
C ALA A 203 7.07 -31.85 -19.70
N ALA A 204 6.80 -33.12 -19.79
CA ALA A 204 5.93 -33.65 -20.83
C ALA A 204 4.49 -33.14 -20.62
N GLY A 205 4.01 -32.31 -21.55
CA GLY A 205 2.69 -31.68 -21.47
C GLY A 205 2.66 -30.36 -20.66
N ALA A 206 3.81 -29.87 -20.23
CA ALA A 206 3.89 -28.56 -19.60
C ALA A 206 3.46 -27.47 -20.59
N VAL A 207 2.69 -26.52 -20.11
CA VAL A 207 2.32 -25.28 -20.78
C VAL A 207 2.96 -24.14 -20.01
N ASP A 208 3.53 -23.19 -20.71
CA ASP A 208 4.07 -21.96 -20.18
C ASP A 208 3.10 -20.83 -20.61
N PRO A 209 2.14 -20.48 -19.78
CA PRO A 209 1.13 -19.49 -20.12
C PRO A 209 1.74 -18.11 -20.29
N LYS A 210 1.06 -17.22 -20.99
CA LYS A 210 1.49 -15.83 -21.12
C LYS A 210 1.06 -15.01 -19.93
N GLY A 211 2.00 -14.24 -19.38
CA GLY A 211 1.68 -13.18 -18.43
C GLY A 211 0.85 -12.06 -19.06
N SER A 212 -0.03 -11.44 -18.29
CA SER A 212 -0.92 -10.41 -18.79
C SER A 212 -1.49 -9.53 -17.68
N VAL A 213 -2.12 -8.42 -18.06
CA VAL A 213 -2.99 -7.63 -17.17
C VAL A 213 -4.40 -7.66 -17.74
N SER A 214 -5.40 -7.97 -16.92
CA SER A 214 -6.80 -7.80 -17.33
C SER A 214 -7.34 -6.47 -16.81
N ILE A 215 -8.02 -5.73 -17.69
CA ILE A 215 -8.71 -4.46 -17.41
C ILE A 215 -10.20 -4.76 -17.44
N ILE A 216 -10.86 -4.61 -16.32
CA ILE A 216 -12.29 -4.85 -16.14
C ILE A 216 -12.97 -3.49 -15.99
N ASP A 217 -13.94 -3.18 -16.85
CA ASP A 217 -14.80 -2.02 -16.68
C ASP A 217 -15.71 -2.22 -15.46
N ALA A 218 -15.63 -1.33 -14.48
CA ALA A 218 -16.28 -1.51 -13.18
C ALA A 218 -17.81 -1.35 -13.22
N GLU A 219 -18.39 -0.81 -14.30
CA GLU A 219 -19.83 -0.65 -14.47
C GLU A 219 -20.45 -1.83 -15.26
N THR A 220 -19.79 -2.23 -16.35
CA THR A 220 -20.31 -3.23 -17.29
C THR A 220 -19.76 -4.63 -17.07
N PHE A 221 -18.65 -4.75 -16.34
CA PHE A 221 -17.86 -5.96 -16.10
C PHE A 221 -17.30 -6.61 -17.38
N ASN A 222 -17.13 -5.79 -18.43
CA ASN A 222 -16.39 -6.22 -19.63
C ASN A 222 -14.91 -6.30 -19.32
N VAL A 223 -14.27 -7.35 -19.81
CA VAL A 223 -12.85 -7.63 -19.57
C VAL A 223 -12.06 -7.48 -20.88
N GLU A 224 -10.96 -6.74 -20.83
CA GLU A 224 -9.93 -6.69 -21.86
C GLU A 224 -8.60 -7.16 -21.26
N THR A 225 -7.98 -8.20 -21.84
CA THR A 225 -6.71 -8.73 -21.35
C THR A 225 -5.59 -8.29 -22.26
N VAL A 226 -4.54 -7.70 -21.69
CA VAL A 226 -3.40 -7.09 -22.38
C VAL A 226 -2.13 -7.86 -22.05
N GLY A 227 -1.47 -8.42 -23.07
CA GLY A 227 -0.21 -9.15 -22.94
C GLY A 227 0.99 -8.36 -23.46
N PHE A 228 2.15 -9.00 -23.43
CA PHE A 228 3.44 -8.40 -23.82
C PHE A 228 3.88 -8.72 -25.24
N ASP A 229 3.01 -9.21 -26.10
CA ASP A 229 3.34 -9.62 -27.48
C ASP A 229 4.06 -8.53 -28.30
N ASN A 230 3.79 -7.26 -28.00
CA ASN A 230 4.44 -6.11 -28.65
C ASN A 230 5.96 -6.05 -28.41
N PHE A 231 6.47 -6.75 -27.40
CA PHE A 231 7.86 -6.72 -26.97
C PHE A 231 8.65 -7.93 -27.47
N ASP A 232 8.03 -8.96 -28.05
CA ASP A 232 8.72 -10.16 -28.52
C ASP A 232 9.84 -9.84 -29.51
N GLY A 233 9.59 -8.90 -30.44
CA GLY A 233 10.58 -8.41 -31.38
C GLY A 233 11.66 -7.48 -30.78
N ARG A 234 11.54 -7.11 -29.50
CA ARG A 234 12.46 -6.20 -28.78
C ARG A 234 13.29 -6.91 -27.71
N ARG A 235 13.22 -8.24 -27.61
CA ARG A 235 13.88 -9.02 -26.56
C ARG A 235 15.34 -8.63 -26.35
N ASP A 236 16.14 -8.55 -27.44
CA ASP A 236 17.57 -8.21 -27.34
C ASP A 236 17.82 -6.77 -26.85
N ALA A 237 16.88 -5.85 -27.06
CA ALA A 237 16.97 -4.50 -26.53
C ALA A 237 16.66 -4.50 -25.02
N LEU A 238 15.62 -5.19 -24.59
CA LEU A 238 15.25 -5.35 -23.19
C LEU A 238 16.40 -5.97 -22.37
N VAL A 239 17.02 -7.02 -22.88
CA VAL A 239 18.19 -7.64 -22.24
C VAL A 239 19.34 -6.64 -22.06
N LYS A 240 19.61 -5.79 -23.07
CA LYS A 240 20.64 -4.74 -22.97
C LYS A 240 20.28 -3.63 -21.98
N GLU A 241 19.01 -3.41 -21.73
CA GLU A 241 18.46 -2.46 -20.78
C GLU A 241 18.43 -3.04 -19.35
N GLY A 242 18.89 -4.29 -19.15
CA GLY A 242 19.03 -4.93 -17.84
C GLY A 242 17.79 -5.71 -17.39
N ILE A 243 16.89 -6.03 -18.31
CA ILE A 243 15.79 -6.97 -18.04
C ILE A 243 16.35 -8.39 -18.04
N VAL A 244 16.04 -9.17 -17.04
CA VAL A 244 16.51 -10.55 -16.88
C VAL A 244 15.49 -11.48 -17.51
N LEU A 245 15.85 -12.10 -18.64
CA LEU A 245 14.97 -12.99 -19.37
C LEU A 245 15.58 -14.39 -19.53
N LYS A 246 14.74 -15.39 -19.39
CA LYS A 246 15.14 -16.78 -19.61
C LYS A 246 15.54 -17.00 -21.08
N LYS A 247 16.60 -17.75 -21.31
CA LYS A 247 17.07 -18.07 -22.66
C LYS A 247 16.03 -18.87 -23.43
N ASN A 248 15.97 -18.60 -24.75
CA ASN A 248 15.05 -19.27 -25.67
C ASN A 248 13.56 -19.06 -25.38
N THR A 249 13.19 -18.04 -24.61
CA THR A 249 11.83 -17.56 -24.44
C THR A 249 11.63 -16.20 -25.12
N VAL A 250 10.40 -15.73 -25.15
CA VAL A 250 10.02 -14.39 -25.64
C VAL A 250 9.38 -13.60 -24.51
N PRO A 251 9.46 -12.25 -24.52
CA PRO A 251 8.90 -11.42 -23.45
C PRO A 251 7.43 -11.72 -23.11
N SER A 252 6.59 -12.01 -24.11
CA SER A 252 5.16 -12.31 -23.87
C SER A 252 4.91 -13.58 -23.07
N VAL A 253 5.90 -14.44 -22.93
CA VAL A 253 5.81 -15.70 -22.15
C VAL A 253 6.59 -15.60 -20.84
N ASP A 254 7.73 -14.88 -20.85
CA ASP A 254 8.68 -14.87 -19.73
C ASP A 254 8.46 -13.71 -18.74
N LEU A 255 7.60 -12.76 -19.08
CA LEU A 255 7.19 -11.68 -18.17
C LEU A 255 5.98 -12.12 -17.38
N GLU A 256 6.15 -12.26 -16.10
CA GLU A 256 5.16 -12.72 -15.12
C GLU A 256 4.75 -11.52 -14.25
N PRO A 257 3.55 -10.90 -14.50
CA PRO A 257 3.04 -9.80 -13.71
C PRO A 257 2.60 -10.25 -12.31
N GLU A 258 2.98 -9.50 -11.28
CA GLU A 258 2.61 -9.82 -9.89
C GLU A 258 1.83 -8.70 -9.20
N TYR A 259 2.39 -7.50 -9.13
CA TYR A 259 1.77 -6.40 -8.42
C TYR A 259 1.48 -5.20 -9.32
N ILE A 260 0.42 -4.43 -8.98
CA ILE A 260 0.01 -3.25 -9.74
C ILE A 260 -0.14 -2.04 -8.82
N ALA A 261 0.51 -0.93 -9.19
CA ALA A 261 0.22 0.39 -8.66
C ALA A 261 -0.22 1.30 -9.81
N CYS A 262 -1.33 2.03 -9.68
CA CYS A 262 -1.90 2.76 -10.80
C CYS A 262 -2.41 4.16 -10.46
N THR A 263 -2.44 4.99 -11.49
CA THR A 263 -3.30 6.17 -11.63
C THR A 263 -4.55 5.78 -12.42
N ASP A 264 -5.40 6.73 -12.79
CA ASP A 264 -6.60 6.41 -13.59
C ASP A 264 -6.28 6.12 -15.06
N ASP A 265 -5.14 6.57 -15.56
CA ASP A 265 -4.70 6.45 -16.95
C ASP A 265 -3.48 5.55 -17.16
N THR A 266 -2.70 5.26 -16.11
CA THR A 266 -1.45 4.50 -16.21
C THR A 266 -1.30 3.50 -15.07
N ALA A 267 -0.93 2.25 -15.41
CA ALA A 267 -0.56 1.24 -14.43
C ALA A 267 0.94 0.90 -14.54
N TYR A 268 1.56 0.74 -13.38
CA TYR A 268 2.91 0.21 -13.19
C TYR A 268 2.78 -1.20 -12.65
N VAL A 269 3.43 -2.14 -13.30
CA VAL A 269 3.26 -3.57 -13.05
C VAL A 269 4.62 -4.18 -12.75
N SER A 270 4.80 -4.77 -11.58
CA SER A 270 6.02 -5.53 -11.28
C SER A 270 6.03 -6.84 -12.07
N CYS A 271 7.20 -7.15 -12.62
CA CYS A 271 7.54 -8.44 -13.19
C CYS A 271 8.78 -8.90 -12.43
N GLN A 272 8.58 -9.60 -11.33
CA GLN A 272 9.58 -9.82 -10.29
C GLN A 272 10.81 -10.57 -10.83
N GLU A 273 10.62 -11.73 -11.44
CA GLU A 273 11.71 -12.58 -11.92
C GLU A 273 12.46 -11.94 -13.09
N ALA A 274 11.78 -11.06 -13.85
CA ALA A 274 12.40 -10.28 -14.91
C ALA A 274 13.14 -9.04 -14.41
N ASN A 275 13.09 -8.74 -13.11
CA ASN A 275 13.69 -7.55 -12.49
C ASN A 275 13.22 -6.25 -13.12
N ALA A 276 11.91 -6.13 -13.36
CA ALA A 276 11.35 -5.08 -14.20
C ALA A 276 10.03 -4.50 -13.69
N ILE A 277 9.77 -3.26 -14.11
CA ILE A 277 8.46 -2.61 -14.04
C ILE A 277 7.96 -2.38 -15.47
N ALA A 278 6.82 -2.92 -15.80
CA ALA A 278 6.11 -2.65 -17.05
C ALA A 278 5.12 -1.49 -16.87
N VAL A 279 4.97 -0.65 -17.88
CA VAL A 279 4.08 0.51 -17.87
C VAL A 279 2.95 0.29 -18.88
N LEU A 280 1.72 0.28 -18.38
CA LEU A 280 0.50 0.04 -19.14
C LEU A 280 -0.32 1.34 -19.25
N ASP A 281 -0.60 1.76 -20.49
CA ASP A 281 -1.57 2.80 -20.81
C ASP A 281 -2.98 2.20 -20.73
N LEU A 282 -3.75 2.66 -19.74
CA LEU A 282 -5.10 2.13 -19.45
C LEU A 282 -6.19 2.66 -20.40
N ASP A 283 -5.93 3.75 -21.11
CA ASP A 283 -6.87 4.31 -22.08
C ASP A 283 -6.78 3.61 -23.44
N ASN A 284 -5.57 3.19 -23.80
CA ASN A 284 -5.30 2.51 -25.06
C ASN A 284 -5.14 0.98 -24.90
N ALA A 285 -5.23 0.47 -23.66
CA ALA A 285 -5.03 -0.94 -23.31
C ALA A 285 -3.74 -1.51 -23.93
N GLN A 286 -2.60 -0.85 -23.68
CA GLN A 286 -1.33 -1.21 -24.30
C GLN A 286 -0.14 -0.96 -23.37
N PHE A 287 0.73 -1.94 -23.22
CA PHE A 287 2.05 -1.73 -22.60
C PHE A 287 2.91 -0.80 -23.45
N THR A 288 3.43 0.27 -22.86
CA THR A 288 4.21 1.32 -23.52
C THR A 288 5.71 1.21 -23.27
N GLY A 289 6.12 0.60 -22.15
CA GLY A 289 7.52 0.42 -21.76
C GLY A 289 7.72 -0.69 -20.75
N ILE A 290 8.94 -1.22 -20.70
CA ILE A 290 9.40 -2.16 -19.67
C ILE A 290 10.77 -1.65 -19.22
N TYR A 291 10.95 -1.45 -17.93
CA TYR A 291 12.12 -0.79 -17.37
C TYR A 291 12.73 -1.65 -16.26
N SER A 292 14.06 -1.86 -16.31
CA SER A 292 14.79 -2.54 -15.25
C SER A 292 14.80 -1.68 -13.99
N VAL A 293 14.64 -2.31 -12.83
CA VAL A 293 14.80 -1.64 -11.54
C VAL A 293 16.25 -1.62 -11.05
N GLY A 294 17.18 -2.15 -11.83
CA GLY A 294 18.60 -2.18 -11.52
C GLY A 294 19.03 -3.34 -10.65
N PHE A 295 20.26 -3.28 -10.16
CA PHE A 295 20.89 -4.33 -9.38
C PHE A 295 21.57 -3.72 -8.15
N GLU A 296 21.53 -4.43 -7.03
CA GLU A 296 22.37 -4.09 -5.88
C GLU A 296 23.84 -4.36 -6.19
N ASP A 297 24.71 -3.40 -5.86
CA ASP A 297 26.16 -3.52 -6.05
C ASP A 297 26.86 -3.84 -4.73
N TYR A 298 26.96 -5.13 -4.41
CA TYR A 298 27.60 -5.57 -3.18
C TYR A 298 29.13 -5.40 -3.15
N SER A 299 29.72 -4.78 -4.16
CA SER A 299 31.07 -4.24 -4.08
C SER A 299 31.13 -2.90 -3.32
N LYS A 300 29.99 -2.21 -3.22
CA LYS A 300 29.83 -0.90 -2.55
C LYS A 300 29.02 -1.00 -1.27
N VAL A 301 28.04 -1.87 -1.24
CA VAL A 301 27.18 -2.14 -0.10
C VAL A 301 27.64 -3.45 0.53
N ALA A 302 28.09 -3.42 1.77
CA ALA A 302 28.46 -4.64 2.48
C ALA A 302 27.22 -5.43 2.89
N ILE A 303 27.27 -6.76 2.72
CA ILE A 303 26.15 -7.67 2.98
C ILE A 303 26.66 -8.92 3.71
N ASP A 304 25.83 -9.51 4.54
CA ASP A 304 26.08 -10.81 5.15
C ASP A 304 25.51 -11.96 4.31
N ILE A 305 26.36 -12.93 3.97
CA ILE A 305 25.97 -14.11 3.21
C ILE A 305 26.45 -15.41 3.86
N ASP A 306 26.99 -15.38 5.10
CA ASP A 306 27.49 -16.56 5.80
C ASP A 306 26.65 -16.97 7.01
N LYS A 307 25.60 -17.75 6.79
CA LYS A 307 24.74 -18.24 7.86
C LYS A 307 25.41 -19.14 8.91
N LYS A 308 26.73 -19.34 8.87
CA LYS A 308 27.46 -20.24 9.78
C LYS A 308 28.32 -19.52 10.80
N ASP A 309 28.42 -18.23 10.75
CA ASP A 309 29.08 -17.48 11.83
C ASP A 309 28.11 -17.04 12.93
N GLU A 310 26.77 -17.21 12.67
CA GLU A 310 25.66 -16.96 13.62
C GLU A 310 25.70 -15.53 14.19
N THR A 311 26.14 -14.57 13.36
CA THR A 311 26.30 -13.17 13.73
C THR A 311 26.35 -12.28 12.47
N TYR A 312 25.85 -11.08 12.56
CA TYR A 312 25.97 -10.10 11.46
C TYR A 312 27.42 -9.72 11.17
N ALA A 313 27.96 -10.21 10.06
CA ALA A 313 29.35 -9.97 9.65
C ALA A 313 29.47 -9.50 8.18
N PRO A 314 28.89 -8.32 7.84
CA PRO A 314 28.78 -7.87 6.45
C PRO A 314 30.14 -7.62 5.81
N LYS A 315 30.28 -8.02 4.54
CA LYS A 315 31.45 -7.84 3.71
C LYS A 315 31.08 -7.31 2.33
N ALA A 316 32.00 -6.60 1.70
CA ALA A 316 31.87 -6.21 0.29
C ALA A 316 32.50 -7.31 -0.60
N TYR A 317 31.84 -7.63 -1.72
CA TYR A 317 32.26 -8.63 -2.67
C TYR A 317 32.26 -8.03 -4.10
N GLU A 318 33.45 -7.92 -4.72
CA GLU A 318 33.62 -7.27 -6.02
C GLU A 318 32.79 -7.86 -7.17
N SER A 319 32.56 -9.19 -7.14
CA SER A 319 31.82 -9.89 -8.17
C SER A 319 30.33 -10.01 -7.87
N LEU A 320 29.86 -9.73 -6.64
CA LEU A 320 28.51 -10.03 -6.21
C LEU A 320 27.53 -8.90 -6.54
N ARG A 321 26.37 -9.28 -7.00
CA ARG A 321 25.21 -8.41 -7.27
C ARG A 321 23.94 -9.01 -6.69
N GLY A 322 22.98 -8.19 -6.30
CA GLY A 322 21.62 -8.59 -6.02
C GLY A 322 20.72 -8.25 -7.21
N ILE A 323 19.96 -9.19 -7.71
CA ILE A 323 18.87 -8.92 -8.63
C ILE A 323 17.71 -8.42 -7.75
N ARG A 324 17.28 -7.17 -7.90
CA ARG A 324 16.30 -6.55 -6.98
C ARG A 324 14.98 -7.32 -6.93
N MET A 325 14.46 -7.71 -8.08
CA MET A 325 13.26 -8.55 -8.20
C MET A 325 12.13 -8.00 -7.32
N PRO A 326 11.52 -6.84 -7.73
CA PRO A 326 10.50 -6.17 -6.92
C PRO A 326 9.21 -6.99 -6.89
N ASP A 327 8.67 -7.22 -5.71
CA ASP A 327 7.33 -7.75 -5.51
C ASP A 327 6.33 -6.61 -5.30
N GLY A 328 5.99 -6.27 -4.04
CA GLY A 328 5.06 -5.20 -3.72
C GLY A 328 5.55 -3.82 -4.15
N ILE A 329 4.69 -3.06 -4.80
CA ILE A 329 4.97 -1.69 -5.27
C ILE A 329 3.90 -0.71 -4.83
N SER A 330 4.26 0.56 -4.70
CA SER A 330 3.32 1.62 -4.31
C SER A 330 3.69 2.96 -4.95
N LEU A 331 2.67 3.76 -5.31
CA LEU A 331 2.86 5.10 -5.86
C LEU A 331 2.66 6.18 -4.81
N TYR A 332 3.39 7.28 -4.94
CA TYR A 332 3.10 8.52 -4.20
C TYR A 332 3.56 9.77 -4.95
N GLU A 333 3.00 10.90 -4.55
CA GLU A 333 3.30 12.20 -5.12
C GLU A 333 4.12 13.04 -4.14
N ALA A 334 5.22 13.61 -4.59
CA ALA A 334 5.99 14.58 -3.83
C ALA A 334 6.52 15.71 -4.72
N GLY A 335 6.26 16.95 -4.32
CA GLY A 335 6.72 18.13 -5.09
C GLY A 335 6.17 18.19 -6.52
N GLY A 336 4.97 17.62 -6.78
CA GLY A 336 4.34 17.55 -8.11
C GLY A 336 5.02 16.57 -9.06
N LYS A 337 5.67 15.56 -8.54
CA LYS A 337 6.29 14.45 -9.28
C LYS A 337 5.82 13.14 -8.71
N THR A 338 5.65 12.15 -9.57
CA THR A 338 5.26 10.79 -9.22
C THR A 338 6.49 9.96 -8.91
N TYR A 339 6.42 9.19 -7.84
CA TYR A 339 7.43 8.24 -7.42
C TYR A 339 6.80 6.86 -7.24
N LEU A 340 7.57 5.84 -7.59
CA LEU A 340 7.24 4.43 -7.38
C LEU A 340 8.19 3.87 -6.31
N LEU A 341 7.64 3.23 -5.32
CA LEU A 341 8.37 2.45 -4.32
C LEU A 341 8.35 0.98 -4.72
N THR A 342 9.45 0.28 -4.49
CA THR A 342 9.54 -1.18 -4.69
C THR A 342 10.08 -1.85 -3.44
N ALA A 343 9.44 -2.93 -3.01
CA ALA A 343 10.00 -3.87 -2.05
C ALA A 343 10.77 -4.95 -2.82
N ASN A 344 12.07 -5.08 -2.55
CA ASN A 344 12.99 -5.89 -3.37
C ASN A 344 13.21 -7.25 -2.72
N GLU A 345 12.20 -8.07 -2.70
CA GLU A 345 12.15 -9.38 -2.03
C GLU A 345 13.08 -10.38 -2.71
N GLY A 346 12.81 -10.61 -3.99
CA GLY A 346 13.43 -11.63 -4.82
C GLY A 346 12.84 -13.01 -4.65
N ASP A 347 12.50 -13.65 -5.76
CA ASP A 347 12.03 -15.02 -5.73
C ASP A 347 12.72 -15.92 -6.75
N SER A 348 12.70 -17.23 -6.49
CA SER A 348 13.26 -18.24 -7.37
C SER A 348 12.13 -18.90 -8.17
N ARG A 349 12.41 -19.22 -9.44
CA ARG A 349 11.54 -20.06 -10.24
C ARG A 349 11.69 -21.52 -9.83
N GLU A 350 10.73 -22.04 -9.09
CA GLU A 350 10.74 -23.39 -8.50
C GLU A 350 9.54 -24.21 -8.95
N TRP A 351 9.54 -24.72 -10.19
CA TRP A 351 8.41 -25.49 -10.71
C TRP A 351 8.77 -26.93 -11.04
N ASP A 352 8.13 -27.87 -10.38
CA ASP A 352 8.40 -29.33 -10.47
C ASP A 352 9.89 -29.65 -10.23
N LYS A 353 10.65 -29.89 -11.29
CA LYS A 353 12.09 -30.17 -11.23
C LYS A 353 12.96 -29.02 -11.67
N TYR A 354 12.38 -27.96 -12.10
CA TYR A 354 13.12 -26.76 -12.48
C TYR A 354 13.34 -25.91 -11.25
N LEU A 355 14.57 -25.53 -11.04
CA LEU A 355 15.01 -24.65 -9.96
C LEU A 355 16.14 -23.79 -10.51
N ASN A 356 16.02 -22.48 -10.44
CA ASN A 356 17.06 -21.55 -10.87
C ASN A 356 18.02 -21.13 -9.74
N GLU A 357 18.13 -21.97 -8.72
CA GLU A 357 19.08 -21.79 -7.62
C GLU A 357 20.36 -22.60 -7.86
N ASP A 358 21.52 -21.97 -7.62
CA ASP A 358 22.84 -22.59 -7.57
C ASP A 358 23.35 -22.59 -6.12
N GLU A 359 23.06 -23.66 -5.38
CA GLU A 359 23.50 -23.84 -3.99
C GLU A 359 24.99 -24.17 -3.92
N ARG A 360 25.80 -23.30 -3.32
CA ARG A 360 27.22 -23.50 -3.07
C ARG A 360 27.50 -23.66 -1.57
N ASN A 361 28.18 -24.77 -1.22
CA ASN A 361 28.52 -25.07 0.14
C ASN A 361 30.03 -24.96 0.37
N PHE A 362 30.47 -23.81 0.83
CA PHE A 362 31.88 -23.49 1.03
C PHE A 362 32.59 -24.39 2.08
N LYS A 363 31.84 -25.08 2.92
CA LYS A 363 32.37 -26.01 3.94
C LYS A 363 32.66 -27.40 3.40
N LYS A 364 32.03 -27.84 2.32
CA LYS A 364 32.07 -29.25 1.83
C LYS A 364 32.96 -29.46 0.61
N GLY A 365 33.72 -28.48 0.16
CA GLY A 365 34.61 -28.62 -0.98
C GLY A 365 34.11 -28.06 -2.30
N GLU A 366 32.87 -27.58 -2.38
CA GLU A 366 32.41 -26.65 -3.40
C GLU A 366 32.80 -25.24 -2.94
N ASN A 367 34.06 -24.91 -3.14
CA ASN A 367 34.68 -23.77 -2.47
C ASN A 367 34.62 -22.49 -3.29
N THR A 368 33.78 -22.42 -4.34
CA THR A 368 33.69 -21.26 -5.23
C THR A 368 32.25 -20.93 -5.58
N SER A 369 31.98 -19.65 -5.77
CA SER A 369 30.75 -19.15 -6.40
C SER A 369 30.60 -19.61 -7.85
N PRO A 370 29.43 -19.46 -8.50
CA PRO A 370 29.22 -19.84 -9.90
C PRO A 370 30.24 -19.22 -10.88
N SER A 371 30.61 -17.94 -10.73
CA SER A 371 31.65 -17.29 -11.54
C SER A 371 33.08 -17.74 -11.18
N GLY A 372 33.27 -18.37 -10.04
CA GLY A 372 34.57 -18.71 -9.46
C GLY A 372 35.31 -17.53 -8.80
N ALA A 373 34.71 -16.35 -8.74
CA ALA A 373 35.34 -15.15 -8.19
C ALA A 373 35.36 -15.12 -6.66
N ILE A 374 34.32 -15.64 -6.00
CA ILE A 374 34.24 -15.79 -4.55
C ILE A 374 34.67 -17.19 -4.19
N THR A 375 35.69 -17.33 -3.34
CA THR A 375 36.21 -18.62 -2.86
C THR A 375 36.16 -18.65 -1.35
N ALA A 376 36.19 -19.82 -0.74
CA ALA A 376 36.29 -19.97 0.72
C ALA A 376 37.55 -19.26 1.26
N ASP A 377 38.64 -19.28 0.52
CA ASP A 377 39.91 -18.67 0.94
C ASP A 377 39.89 -17.14 0.91
N ASN A 378 39.29 -16.52 -0.11
CA ASN A 378 39.26 -15.06 -0.22
C ASN A 378 38.10 -14.41 0.55
N SER A 379 36.98 -15.13 0.75
CA SER A 379 35.79 -14.61 1.43
C SER A 379 35.74 -14.98 2.91
N GLY A 380 36.30 -16.16 3.27
CA GLY A 380 36.16 -16.75 4.61
C GLY A 380 34.80 -17.41 4.86
N LEU A 381 33.97 -17.57 3.84
CA LEU A 381 32.67 -18.23 3.93
C LEU A 381 32.81 -19.67 4.40
N LYS A 382 31.85 -20.13 5.22
CA LYS A 382 31.83 -21.46 5.83
C LYS A 382 30.52 -22.20 5.61
N GLY A 383 29.48 -21.50 5.19
CA GLY A 383 28.13 -21.98 5.06
C GLY A 383 27.70 -22.28 3.63
N LYS A 384 26.42 -22.49 3.49
CA LYS A 384 25.72 -22.53 2.21
C LYS A 384 25.36 -21.12 1.79
N VAL A 385 25.54 -20.81 0.52
CA VAL A 385 25.02 -19.61 -0.14
C VAL A 385 24.23 -20.07 -1.36
N ILE A 386 23.05 -19.50 -1.55
CA ILE A 386 22.19 -19.75 -2.69
C ILE A 386 22.37 -18.60 -3.67
N PHE A 387 22.99 -18.90 -4.80
CA PHE A 387 23.14 -17.96 -5.90
C PHE A 387 22.05 -18.15 -6.93
N PHE A 388 21.73 -17.10 -7.66
CA PHE A 388 20.91 -17.19 -8.86
C PHE A 388 21.66 -17.94 -9.96
N ASP A 389 21.07 -19.02 -10.52
CA ASP A 389 21.65 -19.74 -11.67
C ASP A 389 21.51 -18.92 -12.94
N SER A 390 22.54 -18.13 -13.24
CA SER A 390 22.59 -17.26 -14.42
C SER A 390 22.78 -18.00 -15.74
N ALA A 391 23.03 -19.32 -15.69
CA ALA A 391 23.34 -20.09 -16.92
C ALA A 391 22.19 -20.10 -17.93
N ASP A 392 20.96 -20.10 -17.45
CA ASP A 392 19.74 -20.18 -18.25
C ASP A 392 19.13 -18.78 -18.57
N TYR A 393 19.80 -17.68 -18.18
CA TYR A 393 19.26 -16.33 -18.32
C TYR A 393 20.18 -15.43 -19.16
N ASP A 394 19.56 -14.46 -19.84
CA ASP A 394 20.22 -13.33 -20.49
C ASP A 394 20.00 -12.05 -19.65
N GLY A 395 20.80 -11.00 -19.92
CA GLY A 395 20.77 -9.74 -19.14
C GLY A 395 21.77 -9.71 -17.99
N LEU A 396 22.49 -10.81 -17.75
CA LEU A 396 23.45 -10.98 -16.65
C LEU A 396 24.89 -11.10 -17.17
N ASP A 397 25.84 -10.54 -16.42
CA ASP A 397 27.28 -10.64 -16.72
C ASP A 397 27.86 -11.93 -16.13
N SER A 398 28.30 -12.85 -16.96
CA SER A 398 28.86 -14.15 -16.55
C SER A 398 30.12 -14.06 -15.70
N SER A 399 30.75 -12.87 -15.58
CA SER A 399 31.88 -12.63 -14.66
C SER A 399 31.44 -12.25 -13.23
N LYS A 400 30.14 -12.16 -13.02
CA LYS A 400 29.52 -11.80 -11.74
C LYS A 400 28.76 -12.98 -11.15
N ASP A 401 28.56 -12.91 -9.85
CA ASP A 401 27.66 -13.78 -9.10
C ASP A 401 26.43 -13.00 -8.70
N TYR A 402 25.28 -13.64 -8.67
CA TYR A 402 24.01 -12.97 -8.39
C TYR A 402 23.29 -13.64 -7.23
N LEU A 403 22.68 -12.83 -6.37
CA LEU A 403 21.72 -13.27 -5.34
C LEU A 403 20.31 -12.87 -5.75
N PHE A 404 19.33 -13.55 -5.18
CA PHE A 404 17.92 -13.21 -5.27
C PHE A 404 17.61 -12.04 -4.34
N GLY A 405 16.84 -11.07 -4.83
CA GLY A 405 16.40 -9.90 -4.08
C GLY A 405 17.48 -8.84 -3.84
N GLY A 406 17.01 -7.61 -3.64
CA GLY A 406 17.86 -6.50 -3.19
C GLY A 406 18.08 -6.50 -1.68
N ARG A 407 17.23 -7.19 -0.91
CA ARG A 407 17.12 -7.09 0.56
C ARG A 407 16.83 -5.67 1.02
N SER A 408 16.24 -4.87 0.16
CA SER A 408 16.10 -3.41 0.28
C SER A 408 14.72 -2.96 -0.21
N PHE A 409 14.44 -1.68 -0.04
CA PHE A 409 13.40 -1.01 -0.83
C PHE A 409 14.01 0.14 -1.62
N THR A 410 13.43 0.44 -2.77
CA THR A 410 13.91 1.49 -3.67
C THR A 410 12.85 2.56 -3.87
N VAL A 411 13.27 3.82 -3.99
CA VAL A 411 12.44 4.95 -4.43
C VAL A 411 12.85 5.32 -5.85
N LEU A 412 11.94 5.10 -6.78
CA LEU A 412 12.11 5.39 -8.20
C LEU A 412 11.26 6.60 -8.57
N LYS A 413 11.83 7.57 -9.25
CA LYS A 413 11.09 8.69 -9.82
C LYS A 413 10.60 8.32 -11.21
N VAL A 414 9.32 8.51 -11.47
CA VAL A 414 8.73 8.34 -12.79
C VAL A 414 9.12 9.52 -13.68
N THR A 415 9.63 9.24 -14.87
CA THR A 415 10.05 10.24 -15.86
C THR A 415 9.50 9.88 -17.25
N GLU A 416 9.54 10.83 -18.18
CA GLU A 416 9.15 10.56 -19.59
C GLU A 416 10.01 9.49 -20.26
N ASN A 417 11.21 9.20 -19.73
CA ASN A 417 12.16 8.25 -20.31
C ASN A 417 12.28 6.94 -19.51
N GLY A 418 11.42 6.73 -18.52
CA GLY A 418 11.41 5.56 -17.66
C GLY A 418 11.59 5.90 -16.18
N LEU A 419 12.26 5.04 -15.43
CA LEU A 419 12.41 5.11 -13.98
C LEU A 419 13.83 5.61 -13.62
N GLU A 420 13.92 6.58 -12.71
CA GLU A 420 15.18 7.14 -12.20
C GLU A 420 15.31 6.80 -10.71
N GLU A 421 16.32 6.02 -10.33
CA GLU A 421 16.57 5.72 -8.92
C GLU A 421 16.96 6.99 -8.14
N ILE A 422 16.25 7.26 -7.05
CA ILE A 422 16.51 8.39 -6.16
C ILE A 422 17.13 7.93 -4.85
N PHE A 423 16.67 6.78 -4.35
CA PHE A 423 17.15 6.21 -3.10
C PHE A 423 17.00 4.69 -3.12
N ASP A 424 17.94 4.00 -2.50
CA ASP A 424 17.84 2.61 -2.13
C ASP A 424 18.31 2.40 -0.68
N SER A 425 17.65 1.56 0.08
CA SER A 425 17.99 1.30 1.47
C SER A 425 19.24 0.41 1.64
N GLY A 426 19.70 -0.27 0.60
CA GLY A 426 20.81 -1.19 0.62
C GLY A 426 20.68 -2.25 1.71
N SER A 427 21.74 -2.49 2.48
CA SER A 427 21.73 -3.47 3.58
C SER A 427 21.20 -2.92 4.91
N LYS A 428 20.42 -1.84 4.90
CA LYS A 428 19.93 -1.20 6.13
C LYS A 428 19.00 -2.08 6.93
N PHE A 429 18.16 -2.87 6.30
CA PHE A 429 17.23 -3.76 7.02
C PHE A 429 18.00 -4.76 7.88
N GLU A 430 19.03 -5.38 7.32
CA GLU A 430 19.90 -6.30 8.07
C GLU A 430 20.65 -5.59 9.20
N SER A 431 21.25 -4.45 8.94
CA SER A 431 22.00 -3.71 9.99
C SER A 431 21.10 -3.21 11.12
N ILE A 432 19.85 -2.83 10.84
CA ILE A 432 18.87 -2.40 11.83
C ILE A 432 18.39 -3.59 12.65
N THR A 433 18.06 -4.70 12.01
CA THR A 433 17.58 -5.90 12.71
C THR A 433 18.65 -6.51 13.58
N ASP A 434 19.93 -6.54 13.14
CA ASP A 434 21.04 -6.93 14.00
C ASP A 434 21.19 -5.98 15.20
N GLU A 435 21.18 -4.67 14.97
CA GLU A 435 21.31 -3.70 16.07
C GLU A 435 20.18 -3.84 17.12
N LYS A 436 18.96 -4.11 16.67
CA LYS A 436 17.76 -4.07 17.52
C LYS A 436 17.33 -5.43 18.08
N ILE A 437 17.50 -6.50 17.31
CA ILE A 437 17.06 -7.85 17.66
C ILE A 437 18.09 -8.92 17.27
N SER A 438 19.38 -8.68 17.53
CA SER A 438 20.49 -9.54 17.13
C SER A 438 20.31 -11.03 17.50
N ALA A 439 19.59 -11.32 18.58
CA ALA A 439 19.29 -12.69 19.00
C ALA A 439 18.39 -13.46 18.00
N ASN A 440 17.76 -12.75 17.05
CA ASN A 440 16.89 -13.31 16.03
C ASN A 440 17.24 -12.79 14.63
N PHE A 441 18.43 -12.19 14.48
CA PHE A 441 18.89 -11.65 13.21
C PHE A 441 18.73 -12.67 12.09
N ASN A 442 18.16 -12.23 10.97
CA ASN A 442 17.92 -13.03 9.76
C ASN A 442 17.36 -14.44 10.03
N CYS A 443 16.50 -14.61 11.04
CA CYS A 443 15.78 -15.87 11.22
C CYS A 443 14.68 -16.03 10.15
N SER A 444 14.21 -17.26 9.97
CA SER A 444 13.09 -17.60 9.08
C SER A 444 11.74 -17.23 9.70
N ASN A 445 10.64 -17.33 8.92
CA ASN A 445 9.27 -17.19 9.41
C ASN A 445 8.76 -18.47 10.11
N ASP A 446 9.32 -19.64 9.78
CA ASP A 446 8.93 -20.94 10.32
C ASP A 446 9.75 -21.36 11.56
N ASP A 447 10.91 -20.73 11.77
CA ASP A 447 11.74 -20.94 12.96
C ASP A 447 12.44 -19.63 13.41
N LYS A 448 13.21 -19.69 14.48
CA LYS A 448 13.95 -18.56 15.05
C LYS A 448 15.46 -18.75 15.07
N THR A 449 15.96 -19.64 14.22
CA THR A 449 17.41 -19.88 14.09
C THR A 449 18.09 -18.63 13.59
N VAL A 450 19.01 -18.11 14.40
CA VAL A 450 19.77 -16.89 14.07
C VAL A 450 20.53 -17.10 12.77
N ASP A 451 20.50 -16.10 11.90
CA ASP A 451 21.34 -16.03 10.71
C ASP A 451 20.99 -17.06 9.60
N ASP A 452 19.86 -17.78 9.72
CA ASP A 452 19.49 -18.81 8.73
C ASP A 452 19.27 -18.26 7.33
N ARG A 453 18.77 -17.03 7.22
CA ARG A 453 18.43 -16.42 5.93
C ARG A 453 19.58 -15.68 5.25
N SER A 454 20.72 -15.41 5.94
CA SER A 454 21.85 -14.66 5.37
C SER A 454 22.42 -15.30 4.11
N GLY A 455 22.53 -16.61 4.07
CA GLY A 455 22.96 -17.36 2.87
C GLY A 455 21.90 -17.51 1.77
N LYS A 456 20.74 -16.89 1.91
CA LYS A 456 19.59 -16.94 0.95
C LYS A 456 19.18 -15.52 0.53
N LYS A 457 17.96 -15.14 0.83
CA LYS A 457 17.35 -13.86 0.46
C LYS A 457 17.32 -12.81 1.61
N GLY A 458 17.83 -13.14 2.81
CA GLY A 458 17.87 -12.27 3.98
C GLY A 458 16.49 -11.99 4.59
N PRO A 459 16.14 -10.73 4.91
CA PRO A 459 14.88 -10.37 5.59
C PRO A 459 13.64 -10.49 4.72
N GLU A 460 13.77 -10.51 3.40
CA GLU A 460 12.71 -10.56 2.39
C GLU A 460 11.67 -9.44 2.60
N PRO A 461 11.96 -8.22 2.11
CA PRO A 461 10.97 -7.15 2.08
C PRO A 461 9.89 -7.49 1.04
N GLU A 462 8.69 -7.78 1.51
CA GLU A 462 7.58 -8.32 0.74
C GLU A 462 6.73 -7.22 0.10
N SER A 463 6.19 -6.35 0.92
CA SER A 463 5.29 -5.31 0.47
C SER A 463 5.67 -3.93 0.98
N VAL A 464 5.23 -2.92 0.26
CA VAL A 464 5.39 -1.52 0.64
C VAL A 464 4.09 -0.76 0.46
N THR A 465 3.73 0.06 1.46
CA THR A 465 2.61 0.99 1.36
C THR A 465 3.01 2.38 1.83
N VAL A 466 2.24 3.39 1.43
CA VAL A 466 2.52 4.80 1.73
C VAL A 466 1.39 5.39 2.58
N GLY A 467 1.77 6.21 3.56
CA GLY A 467 0.80 6.93 4.37
C GLY A 467 1.30 8.28 4.85
N THR A 468 0.37 9.23 5.05
CA THR A 468 0.69 10.56 5.56
C THR A 468 0.21 10.71 7.00
N VAL A 469 1.12 11.02 7.92
CA VAL A 469 0.85 11.21 9.34
C VAL A 469 1.51 12.50 9.80
N GLY A 470 0.75 13.40 10.43
CA GLY A 470 1.28 14.66 10.95
C GLY A 470 1.90 15.58 9.90
N GLY A 471 1.49 15.46 8.63
CA GLY A 471 2.01 16.24 7.51
C GLY A 471 3.29 15.71 6.87
N LYS A 472 3.81 14.58 7.35
CA LYS A 472 4.92 13.82 6.76
C LYS A 472 4.42 12.59 6.04
N THR A 473 5.09 12.21 4.96
CA THR A 473 4.80 11.00 4.18
C THR A 473 5.79 9.92 4.52
N TYR A 474 5.29 8.72 4.81
CA TYR A 474 6.09 7.57 5.22
C TYR A 474 5.89 6.39 4.28
N ALA A 475 6.97 5.66 4.05
CA ALA A 475 6.92 4.31 3.49
C ALA A 475 6.91 3.30 4.65
N PHE A 476 6.02 2.31 4.56
CA PHE A 476 5.93 1.17 5.46
C PHE A 476 6.28 -0.08 4.66
N ILE A 477 7.31 -0.80 5.08
CA ILE A 477 7.87 -1.96 4.38
C ILE A 477 7.76 -3.19 5.28
N ALA A 478 6.99 -4.19 4.85
CA ALA A 478 6.88 -5.47 5.55
C ALA A 478 8.13 -6.32 5.34
N LEU A 479 8.64 -6.93 6.40
CA LEU A 479 9.70 -7.92 6.33
C LEU A 479 9.11 -9.31 6.61
N GLU A 480 9.06 -10.14 5.59
CA GLU A 480 8.41 -11.44 5.67
C GLU A 480 9.06 -12.37 6.69
N ARG A 481 10.38 -12.56 6.62
CA ARG A 481 11.07 -13.63 7.36
C ARG A 481 11.25 -13.32 8.84
N ILE A 482 11.94 -12.25 9.14
CA ILE A 482 12.15 -11.83 10.53
C ILE A 482 10.90 -11.25 11.17
N GLY A 483 9.97 -10.78 10.33
CA GLY A 483 8.72 -10.14 10.73
C GLY A 483 8.86 -8.64 10.95
N GLY A 484 7.71 -8.01 11.17
CA GLY A 484 7.60 -6.59 11.49
C GLY A 484 7.59 -5.66 10.27
N VAL A 485 7.52 -4.36 10.55
CA VAL A 485 7.40 -3.31 9.54
C VAL A 485 8.48 -2.24 9.76
N MET A 486 9.29 -2.01 8.75
CA MET A 486 10.24 -0.89 8.68
C MET A 486 9.54 0.37 8.21
N VAL A 487 9.92 1.53 8.76
CA VAL A 487 9.32 2.83 8.42
C VAL A 487 10.39 3.81 8.02
N TYR A 488 10.18 4.46 6.89
CA TYR A 488 11.04 5.52 6.37
C TYR A 488 10.24 6.80 6.10
N ASP A 489 10.80 7.96 6.47
CA ASP A 489 10.29 9.28 6.08
C ASP A 489 10.70 9.55 4.62
N ILE A 490 9.70 9.60 3.73
CA ILE A 490 9.84 9.86 2.30
C ILE A 490 9.24 11.21 1.89
N THR A 491 8.97 12.09 2.85
CA THR A 491 8.41 13.42 2.59
C THR A 491 9.24 14.21 1.57
N ASN A 492 10.55 14.05 1.66
CA ASN A 492 11.48 14.52 0.64
C ASN A 492 12.24 13.30 0.08
N PRO A 493 11.93 12.83 -1.13
CA PRO A 493 12.54 11.62 -1.70
C PRO A 493 14.06 11.62 -1.73
N ASP A 494 14.67 12.81 -1.95
CA ASP A 494 16.14 12.98 -1.96
C ASP A 494 16.77 12.88 -0.55
N LYS A 495 15.95 12.76 0.51
CA LYS A 495 16.36 12.69 1.91
C LYS A 495 15.56 11.62 2.66
N THR A 496 15.37 10.50 2.03
CA THR A 496 14.72 9.35 2.65
C THR A 496 15.50 8.86 3.86
N GLU A 497 14.87 8.79 5.03
CA GLU A 497 15.53 8.46 6.29
C GLU A 497 14.74 7.40 7.07
N PHE A 498 15.45 6.48 7.74
CA PHE A 498 14.85 5.51 8.65
C PHE A 498 14.22 6.20 9.85
N VAL A 499 12.98 5.81 10.19
CA VAL A 499 12.20 6.37 11.29
C VAL A 499 12.10 5.39 12.45
N ASN A 500 11.52 4.23 12.23
CA ASN A 500 11.44 3.17 13.22
C ASN A 500 11.18 1.79 12.57
N TYR A 501 11.26 0.76 13.41
CA TYR A 501 10.91 -0.60 13.10
C TYR A 501 10.00 -1.13 14.19
N ILE A 502 8.81 -1.61 13.84
CA ILE A 502 7.90 -2.28 14.76
C ILE A 502 7.86 -3.77 14.45
N ASN A 503 8.00 -4.60 15.48
CA ASN A 503 7.87 -6.06 15.34
C ASN A 503 7.01 -6.60 16.48
N SER A 504 5.91 -7.24 16.14
CA SER A 504 4.96 -7.86 17.06
C SER A 504 4.98 -9.41 17.00
N ARG A 505 6.00 -9.99 16.34
CA ARG A 505 6.34 -11.40 16.45
C ARG A 505 6.87 -11.70 17.87
N GLU A 506 6.46 -12.82 18.44
CA GLU A 506 6.87 -13.27 19.77
C GLU A 506 7.90 -14.40 19.63
N PHE A 507 9.18 -14.07 19.76
CA PHE A 507 10.28 -15.01 19.56
C PHE A 507 10.49 -16.05 20.69
N ASP A 508 9.53 -16.24 21.58
CA ASP A 508 9.54 -17.30 22.59
C ASP A 508 9.08 -18.67 22.05
N ALA A 509 8.45 -18.68 20.88
CA ALA A 509 8.12 -19.86 20.09
C ALA A 509 8.48 -19.62 18.61
N ASP A 510 8.46 -20.66 17.78
CA ASP A 510 8.83 -20.56 16.37
C ASP A 510 7.78 -19.70 15.61
N ILE A 511 6.51 -20.05 15.69
CA ILE A 511 5.42 -19.26 15.12
C ILE A 511 4.53 -18.75 16.25
N ARG A 512 4.65 -17.48 16.59
CA ARG A 512 3.83 -16.82 17.59
C ARG A 512 3.80 -15.29 17.41
N GLY A 513 2.68 -14.67 17.77
CA GLY A 513 2.44 -13.25 17.49
C GLY A 513 2.12 -13.04 16.02
N ASP A 514 2.59 -11.94 15.45
CA ASP A 514 2.37 -11.58 14.06
C ASP A 514 3.58 -11.99 13.24
N VAL A 515 3.46 -13.07 12.48
CA VAL A 515 4.55 -13.71 11.76
C VAL A 515 4.30 -13.69 10.27
N SER A 516 5.29 -13.25 9.52
CA SER A 516 5.25 -13.11 8.05
C SER A 516 4.21 -12.09 7.58
N PRO A 517 4.42 -10.79 7.89
CA PRO A 517 3.56 -9.75 7.34
C PRO A 517 3.77 -9.67 5.82
N GLU A 518 2.66 -9.78 5.08
CA GLU A 518 2.61 -9.72 3.62
C GLU A 518 1.81 -8.49 3.16
N GLY A 519 0.50 -8.47 3.40
CA GLY A 519 -0.36 -7.38 2.98
C GLY A 519 -0.39 -6.20 3.95
N LEU A 520 -0.04 -5.01 3.49
CA LEU A 520 -0.12 -3.77 4.24
C LEU A 520 -1.25 -2.86 3.74
N CYS A 521 -1.99 -2.24 4.66
CA CYS A 521 -3.01 -1.24 4.32
C CYS A 521 -2.96 -0.05 5.29
N PHE A 522 -2.72 1.15 4.76
CA PHE A 522 -2.73 2.38 5.55
C PHE A 522 -4.12 3.01 5.60
N ILE A 523 -4.57 3.39 6.79
CA ILE A 523 -5.86 4.04 7.03
C ILE A 523 -5.60 5.47 7.53
N PRO A 524 -5.96 6.51 6.75
CA PRO A 524 -5.85 7.89 7.22
C PRO A 524 -6.71 8.17 8.45
N ALA A 525 -6.28 9.08 9.32
CA ALA A 525 -7.01 9.47 10.53
C ALA A 525 -8.48 9.85 10.27
N ALA A 526 -8.76 10.51 9.14
CA ALA A 526 -10.12 10.92 8.77
C ALA A 526 -11.05 9.75 8.43
N GLN A 527 -10.51 8.57 8.12
CA GLN A 527 -11.27 7.36 7.79
C GLN A 527 -11.33 6.37 8.97
N SER A 528 -10.41 6.51 9.92
CA SER A 528 -10.36 5.67 11.12
C SER A 528 -11.40 6.09 12.16
N LYS A 529 -12.04 5.12 12.80
CA LYS A 529 -12.99 5.38 13.91
C LYS A 529 -12.31 5.80 15.19
N THR A 530 -11.02 5.52 15.34
CA THR A 530 -10.22 6.01 16.49
C THR A 530 -9.83 7.48 16.35
N GLY A 531 -10.00 8.07 15.15
CA GLY A 531 -9.52 9.41 14.81
C GLY A 531 -8.00 9.52 14.69
N LYS A 532 -7.27 8.39 14.73
CA LYS A 532 -5.83 8.29 14.50
C LYS A 532 -5.56 7.48 13.23
N PRO A 533 -4.47 7.74 12.50
CA PRO A 533 -4.09 6.88 11.39
C PRO A 533 -3.79 5.47 11.90
N LEU A 534 -4.12 4.48 11.10
CA LEU A 534 -3.81 3.08 11.38
C LEU A 534 -2.99 2.47 10.23
N LEU A 535 -2.18 1.49 10.58
CA LEU A 535 -1.58 0.57 9.62
C LEU A 535 -2.05 -0.85 9.94
N LEU A 536 -2.59 -1.52 8.96
CA LEU A 536 -2.94 -2.94 9.01
C LEU A 536 -1.79 -3.75 8.43
N ALA A 537 -1.47 -4.88 9.04
CA ALA A 537 -0.54 -5.86 8.52
C ALA A 537 -1.17 -7.26 8.61
N ALA A 538 -1.49 -7.85 7.47
CA ALA A 538 -1.93 -9.23 7.36
C ALA A 538 -0.73 -10.15 7.35
N CYS A 539 -0.76 -11.19 8.17
CA CYS A 539 0.36 -12.09 8.42
C CYS A 539 0.02 -13.50 7.95
N GLU A 540 0.61 -13.91 6.84
CA GLU A 540 0.26 -15.12 6.12
C GLU A 540 0.59 -16.42 6.84
N VAL A 541 1.67 -16.45 7.65
CA VAL A 541 2.06 -17.63 8.42
C VAL A 541 1.24 -17.78 9.69
N SER A 542 1.13 -16.71 10.50
CA SER A 542 0.40 -16.77 11.77
C SER A 542 -1.12 -16.65 11.62
N GLY A 543 -1.63 -16.22 10.47
CA GLY A 543 -3.06 -16.00 10.23
C GLY A 543 -3.64 -14.88 11.08
N THR A 544 -2.82 -13.88 11.42
CA THR A 544 -3.22 -12.73 12.22
C THR A 544 -3.29 -11.45 11.38
N LEU A 545 -4.17 -10.53 11.77
CA LEU A 545 -4.15 -9.15 11.33
C LEU A 545 -3.70 -8.27 12.48
N ALA A 546 -2.53 -7.68 12.39
CA ALA A 546 -2.07 -6.66 13.32
C ALA A 546 -2.62 -5.29 12.92
N VAL A 547 -3.08 -4.52 13.91
CA VAL A 547 -3.55 -3.14 13.74
C VAL A 547 -2.65 -2.22 14.56
N TYR A 548 -1.83 -1.44 13.89
CA TYR A 548 -0.96 -0.46 14.52
C TYR A 548 -1.58 0.92 14.47
N GLU A 549 -1.70 1.57 15.63
CA GLU A 549 -2.07 2.97 15.76
C GLU A 549 -0.84 3.85 15.58
N LEU A 550 -0.97 4.89 14.74
CA LEU A 550 0.13 5.78 14.39
C LEU A 550 -0.07 7.16 15.03
N THR A 551 1.02 7.74 15.54
CA THR A 551 1.02 9.11 16.06
C THR A 551 2.26 9.82 15.51
N GLY A 552 2.05 10.82 14.65
CA GLY A 552 3.12 11.70 14.19
C GLY A 552 3.63 12.58 15.31
N GLU A 553 4.91 12.96 15.28
CA GLU A 553 5.32 14.11 16.08
C GLU A 553 4.43 15.28 15.65
N GLN A 554 3.67 15.79 16.59
CA GLN A 554 3.20 17.17 16.44
C GLN A 554 4.47 18.00 16.25
N GLU A 555 4.50 18.88 15.25
CA GLU A 555 5.56 19.88 15.19
C GLU A 555 5.76 20.36 16.61
N LYS A 556 6.89 20.04 17.22
CA LYS A 556 7.26 20.61 18.50
C LYS A 556 7.21 22.09 18.23
N THR A 557 6.14 22.74 18.63
CA THR A 557 6.22 24.19 18.88
C THR A 557 7.49 24.30 19.69
N PRO A 558 8.51 25.01 19.16
CA PRO A 558 9.79 25.10 19.85
C PRO A 558 9.46 25.42 21.30
N ASP A 559 10.01 24.61 22.22
CA ASP A 559 9.86 24.80 23.67
C ASP A 559 10.35 26.23 23.94
N ILE A 560 9.43 27.17 23.80
CA ILE A 560 9.65 28.53 24.29
C ILE A 560 9.54 28.33 25.78
N PRO A 561 10.68 28.39 26.52
CA PRO A 561 10.63 28.27 27.96
C PRO A 561 9.60 29.27 28.45
N ALA A 562 8.68 28.80 29.32
CA ALA A 562 7.64 29.64 29.89
C ALA A 562 8.25 31.02 30.23
N PRO A 563 7.66 32.13 29.72
CA PRO A 563 8.29 33.43 29.89
C PRO A 563 8.57 33.65 31.36
N VAL A 564 9.85 33.64 31.72
CA VAL A 564 10.27 34.19 32.98
C VAL A 564 9.90 35.64 32.88
N VAL A 565 8.84 36.04 33.57
CA VAL A 565 8.42 37.44 33.68
C VAL A 565 9.57 38.20 34.35
N PRO A 566 10.38 38.98 33.61
CA PRO A 566 11.33 39.86 34.25
C PRO A 566 10.56 41.07 34.74
N SER A 567 10.51 41.23 36.07
CA SER A 567 10.19 42.52 36.63
C SER A 567 11.32 43.49 36.37
N ALA A 568 11.29 44.22 35.23
CA ALA A 568 12.05 45.46 35.03
C ALA A 568 11.78 46.10 33.65
N PRO A 569 11.92 47.42 33.54
CA PRO A 569 11.38 48.20 32.42
C PRO A 569 12.36 48.21 31.23
N GLY A 570 11.78 48.10 30.02
CA GLY A 570 12.49 48.44 28.77
C GLY A 570 12.55 47.37 27.68
N ILE A 571 11.41 46.70 27.36
CA ILE A 571 11.36 45.92 26.11
C ILE A 571 11.15 46.91 24.95
N ASP A 572 12.07 46.86 23.97
CA ASP A 572 11.95 47.58 22.72
C ASP A 572 10.58 47.30 22.07
N PRO A 573 9.81 48.32 21.74
CA PRO A 573 8.48 48.16 21.11
C PRO A 573 8.49 47.33 19.84
N ILE A 574 9.63 47.24 19.14
CA ILE A 574 9.80 46.44 17.93
C ILE A 574 9.90 44.95 18.29
N LEU A 575 10.60 44.59 19.37
CA LEU A 575 10.70 43.22 19.85
C LEU A 575 9.37 42.72 20.42
N ALA A 576 8.63 43.60 21.11
CA ALA A 576 7.29 43.28 21.58
C ALA A 576 6.30 43.07 20.39
N ALA A 577 6.43 43.83 19.32
CA ALA A 577 5.63 43.65 18.11
C ALA A 577 6.03 42.37 17.33
N ILE A 578 7.31 41.97 17.31
CA ILE A 578 7.78 40.72 16.69
C ILE A 578 7.32 39.49 17.51
N LEU A 579 7.36 39.54 18.83
CA LEU A 579 6.86 38.47 19.70
C LEU A 579 5.32 38.34 19.66
N ALA A 580 4.61 39.46 19.50
CA ALA A 580 3.16 39.46 19.26
C ALA A 580 2.81 38.90 17.87
N ALA A 581 3.66 39.12 16.85
CA ALA A 581 3.46 38.59 15.51
C ALA A 581 3.71 37.07 15.39
N ALA A 582 4.58 36.53 16.25
CA ALA A 582 4.91 35.08 16.27
C ALA A 582 3.85 34.21 16.98
N ASN A 583 2.93 34.82 17.74
CA ASN A 583 1.90 34.13 18.51
C ASN A 583 0.48 34.47 18.03
N GLN A 584 0.33 34.91 16.77
CA GLN A 584 -0.95 35.41 16.27
C GLN A 584 -1.86 34.31 15.75
N GLN A 585 -2.96 34.13 16.47
CA GLN A 585 -4.28 33.78 15.93
C GLN A 585 -4.45 34.47 14.56
N ARG A 586 -4.70 33.70 13.50
CA ARG A 586 -4.72 34.20 12.10
C ARG A 586 -5.70 35.35 11.89
N PHE A 587 -6.80 35.35 12.65
CA PHE A 587 -7.81 36.42 12.67
C PHE A 587 -8.05 36.91 14.11
N GLU A 588 -7.91 38.19 14.32
CA GLU A 588 -8.06 38.82 15.62
C GLU A 588 -9.51 38.75 16.15
N ASP A 589 -10.47 38.66 15.24
CA ASP A 589 -11.91 38.59 15.51
C ASP A 589 -12.51 37.20 15.61
N VAL A 590 -11.66 36.14 15.58
CA VAL A 590 -12.07 34.74 15.81
C VAL A 590 -11.31 34.19 17.00
N ALA A 591 -11.93 34.21 18.17
CA ALA A 591 -11.31 33.76 19.41
C ALA A 591 -11.02 32.24 19.35
N SER A 592 -9.90 31.78 19.91
CA SER A 592 -9.51 30.34 19.89
C SER A 592 -10.51 29.41 20.58
N ASN A 593 -11.36 29.95 21.45
CA ASN A 593 -12.45 29.22 22.11
C ASN A 593 -13.81 29.44 21.43
N ALA A 594 -13.86 30.15 20.29
CA ALA A 594 -15.11 30.32 19.54
C ALA A 594 -15.53 28.99 18.90
N TYR A 595 -16.83 28.70 18.92
CA TYR A 595 -17.38 27.46 18.33
C TYR A 595 -17.04 27.29 16.84
N CYS A 596 -16.74 28.37 16.14
CA CYS A 596 -16.40 28.38 14.71
C CYS A 596 -14.88 28.38 14.45
N TYR A 597 -14.02 28.40 15.47
CA TYR A 597 -12.58 28.58 15.32
C TYR A 597 -11.95 27.53 14.39
N ASP A 598 -12.18 26.25 14.66
CA ASP A 598 -11.63 25.13 13.87
C ASP A 598 -12.19 25.13 12.45
N ALA A 599 -13.49 25.39 12.30
CA ALA A 599 -14.15 25.45 10.99
C ALA A 599 -13.62 26.62 10.13
N VAL A 600 -13.35 27.78 10.75
CA VAL A 600 -12.76 28.94 10.03
C VAL A 600 -11.34 28.60 9.60
N ASN A 601 -10.50 28.06 10.47
CA ASN A 601 -9.13 27.69 10.13
C ASN A 601 -9.11 26.63 9.02
N TRP A 602 -9.90 25.57 9.14
CA TRP A 602 -10.04 24.52 8.13
C TRP A 602 -10.44 25.08 6.75
N ALA A 603 -11.43 25.95 6.70
CA ALA A 603 -11.91 26.53 5.44
C ALA A 603 -10.90 27.49 4.80
N VAL A 604 -10.13 28.20 5.62
CA VAL A 604 -9.11 29.14 5.14
C VAL A 604 -7.85 28.43 4.66
N GLU A 605 -7.41 27.39 5.34
CA GLU A 605 -6.27 26.54 4.93
C GLU A 605 -6.51 25.89 3.57
N ARG A 606 -7.75 25.46 3.30
CA ARG A 606 -8.16 24.89 2.01
C ARG A 606 -8.57 25.92 0.96
N ASN A 607 -8.34 27.20 1.23
CA ASN A 607 -8.74 28.31 0.34
C ASN A 607 -10.25 28.33 -0.03
N ILE A 608 -11.10 27.70 0.77
CA ILE A 608 -12.56 27.72 0.61
C ILE A 608 -13.10 29.09 1.04
N ALA A 609 -12.67 29.55 2.21
CA ALA A 609 -13.00 30.88 2.70
C ALA A 609 -11.74 31.77 2.76
N SER A 610 -11.93 33.09 2.87
CA SER A 610 -10.87 34.05 3.14
C SER A 610 -11.37 35.09 4.10
N GLY A 611 -10.47 35.76 4.83
CA GLY A 611 -10.80 36.87 5.68
C GLY A 611 -11.37 38.06 4.87
N THR A 612 -12.09 38.93 5.54
CA THR A 612 -12.57 40.21 5.00
C THR A 612 -11.50 41.29 5.04
N GLY A 613 -10.43 41.06 5.79
CA GLY A 613 -9.22 41.85 5.87
C GLY A 613 -8.01 41.02 6.18
N LYS A 614 -6.85 41.63 6.35
CA LYS A 614 -5.57 40.95 6.57
C LYS A 614 -5.60 40.10 7.85
N TYR A 615 -6.26 40.57 8.88
CA TYR A 615 -6.35 39.96 10.21
C TYR A 615 -7.79 39.82 10.72
N THR A 616 -8.79 39.96 9.84
CA THR A 616 -10.21 39.90 10.19
C THR A 616 -10.93 38.88 9.32
N PHE A 617 -11.69 38.00 9.89
CA PHE A 617 -12.56 37.02 9.23
C PHE A 617 -13.99 37.56 9.12
N SER A 618 -14.41 38.32 10.10
CA SER A 618 -15.77 38.87 10.30
C SER A 618 -16.82 37.75 10.44
N PRO A 619 -16.71 36.90 11.48
CA PRO A 619 -17.58 35.73 11.67
C PRO A 619 -19.05 36.09 11.79
N ASP A 620 -19.36 37.24 12.37
CA ASP A 620 -20.74 37.78 12.56
C ASP A 620 -21.29 38.53 11.33
N ARG A 621 -20.49 38.68 10.28
CA ARG A 621 -20.94 39.34 9.06
C ARG A 621 -21.98 38.47 8.35
N ILE A 622 -23.05 39.09 7.89
CA ILE A 622 -24.07 38.44 7.08
C ILE A 622 -23.41 37.86 5.82
N CYS A 623 -23.53 36.55 5.64
CA CYS A 623 -23.09 35.86 4.44
C CYS A 623 -24.04 36.18 3.28
N THR A 624 -23.51 36.71 2.18
CA THR A 624 -24.30 36.97 0.97
C THR A 624 -24.45 35.69 0.14
N ARG A 625 -25.42 35.66 -0.76
CA ARG A 625 -25.59 34.57 -1.73
C ARG A 625 -24.36 34.40 -2.60
N ALA A 626 -23.68 35.49 -2.97
CA ALA A 626 -22.42 35.47 -3.71
C ALA A 626 -21.28 34.84 -2.90
N ASP A 627 -21.14 35.20 -1.61
CA ASP A 627 -20.14 34.64 -0.73
C ASP A 627 -20.35 33.10 -0.59
N PHE A 628 -21.58 32.69 -0.32
CA PHE A 628 -21.91 31.29 -0.10
C PHE A 628 -21.65 30.41 -1.33
N VAL A 629 -22.07 30.84 -2.50
CA VAL A 629 -21.81 30.13 -3.76
C VAL A 629 -20.32 30.10 -4.09
N THR A 630 -19.58 31.16 -3.75
CA THR A 630 -18.11 31.17 -3.93
C THR A 630 -17.42 30.15 -3.02
N PHE A 631 -17.92 29.94 -1.80
CA PHE A 631 -17.41 28.90 -0.90
C PHE A 631 -17.64 27.49 -1.49
N LEU A 632 -18.83 27.20 -1.99
CA LEU A 632 -19.13 25.92 -2.64
C LEU A 632 -18.26 25.68 -3.89
N TRP A 633 -18.08 26.69 -4.73
CA TRP A 633 -17.25 26.62 -5.93
C TRP A 633 -15.78 26.37 -5.61
N ARG A 634 -15.27 27.01 -4.56
CA ARG A 634 -13.90 26.79 -4.09
C ARG A 634 -13.73 25.42 -3.46
N ALA A 635 -14.71 24.93 -2.72
CA ALA A 635 -14.73 23.58 -2.17
C ALA A 635 -14.74 22.50 -3.26
N ALA A 636 -15.31 22.80 -4.43
CA ALA A 636 -15.30 21.95 -5.62
C ALA A 636 -14.03 22.10 -6.48
N GLY A 637 -12.96 22.74 -6.00
CA GLY A 637 -11.72 22.92 -6.76
C GLY A 637 -11.77 24.01 -7.85
N LYS A 638 -12.76 24.92 -7.83
CA LYS A 638 -12.91 26.06 -8.78
C LYS A 638 -13.12 25.64 -10.24
N PRO A 639 -14.04 24.72 -10.55
CA PRO A 639 -14.26 24.28 -11.92
C PRO A 639 -14.71 25.44 -12.83
N VAL A 640 -14.16 25.51 -14.03
CA VAL A 640 -14.51 26.48 -15.06
C VAL A 640 -15.45 25.80 -16.06
N VAL A 641 -16.62 26.43 -16.30
CA VAL A 641 -17.64 25.85 -17.18
C VAL A 641 -18.04 26.85 -18.29
N ASN A 642 -18.30 26.32 -19.48
CA ASN A 642 -18.82 27.13 -20.60
C ASN A 642 -20.36 27.09 -20.56
N TYR A 643 -20.95 28.01 -19.79
CA TYR A 643 -22.40 28.12 -19.59
C TYR A 643 -22.87 29.55 -19.79
N ALA A 644 -23.87 29.74 -20.62
CA ALA A 644 -24.47 31.04 -20.86
C ALA A 644 -25.42 31.43 -19.71
N MET A 645 -24.94 32.30 -18.83
CA MET A 645 -25.66 32.76 -17.65
C MET A 645 -26.63 33.90 -17.98
N ASN A 646 -27.88 33.79 -17.54
CA ASN A 646 -28.91 34.74 -17.83
C ASN A 646 -29.12 35.85 -16.74
N PHE A 647 -28.26 35.90 -15.73
CA PHE A 647 -28.39 36.83 -14.61
C PHE A 647 -27.75 38.17 -14.92
N SER A 648 -28.60 39.18 -15.19
CA SER A 648 -28.17 40.55 -15.57
C SER A 648 -27.50 41.35 -14.43
N ASP A 649 -27.69 40.88 -13.18
CA ASP A 649 -27.08 41.46 -11.97
C ASP A 649 -25.73 40.84 -11.59
N VAL A 650 -25.24 39.88 -12.38
CA VAL A 650 -23.91 39.26 -12.21
C VAL A 650 -22.99 39.77 -13.31
N LYS A 651 -22.08 40.66 -12.95
CA LYS A 651 -21.08 41.21 -13.90
C LYS A 651 -19.95 40.19 -14.07
N GLU A 652 -19.45 40.02 -15.29
CA GLU A 652 -18.32 39.12 -15.60
C GLU A 652 -17.04 39.44 -14.79
N SER A 653 -16.83 40.70 -14.42
CA SER A 653 -15.69 41.13 -13.60
C SER A 653 -15.86 40.89 -12.10
N SER A 654 -16.98 40.34 -11.65
CA SER A 654 -17.23 40.09 -10.23
C SER A 654 -16.48 38.85 -9.78
N TYR A 655 -15.92 38.85 -8.54
CA TYR A 655 -15.16 37.73 -7.96
C TYR A 655 -15.98 36.45 -7.87
N TYR A 656 -17.30 36.55 -7.91
CA TYR A 656 -18.23 35.43 -7.82
C TYR A 656 -18.82 35.00 -9.18
N ALA A 657 -18.44 35.66 -10.29
CA ALA A 657 -19.07 35.41 -11.59
C ALA A 657 -18.92 33.95 -12.04
N GLU A 658 -17.71 33.39 -11.96
CA GLU A 658 -17.44 32.01 -12.32
C GLU A 658 -18.12 31.01 -11.35
N ALA A 659 -18.14 31.32 -10.07
CA ALA A 659 -18.84 30.52 -9.08
C ALA A 659 -20.35 30.44 -9.34
N VAL A 660 -20.99 31.57 -9.70
CA VAL A 660 -22.41 31.60 -10.04
C VAL A 660 -22.67 30.89 -11.37
N ARG A 661 -21.79 31.05 -12.36
CA ARG A 661 -21.84 30.34 -13.65
C ARG A 661 -21.84 28.84 -13.48
N TRP A 662 -20.85 28.33 -12.74
CA TRP A 662 -20.72 26.93 -12.41
C TRP A 662 -21.93 26.38 -11.63
N ALA A 663 -22.33 27.05 -10.56
CA ALA A 663 -23.41 26.57 -9.72
C ALA A 663 -24.78 26.60 -10.44
N ALA A 664 -24.98 27.57 -11.37
CA ALA A 664 -26.18 27.64 -12.20
C ALA A 664 -26.17 26.53 -13.27
N SER A 665 -25.04 26.22 -13.87
CA SER A 665 -24.93 25.13 -14.87
C SER A 665 -25.30 23.77 -14.32
N LEU A 666 -24.96 23.50 -13.05
CA LEU A 666 -25.26 22.25 -12.34
C LEU A 666 -26.60 22.28 -11.58
N GLY A 667 -27.35 23.38 -11.66
CA GLY A 667 -28.62 23.53 -10.94
C GLY A 667 -28.48 23.62 -9.41
N ILE A 668 -27.27 23.83 -8.88
CA ILE A 668 -27.00 24.05 -7.45
C ILE A 668 -27.70 25.32 -6.99
N VAL A 669 -27.67 26.38 -7.83
CA VAL A 669 -28.36 27.62 -7.54
C VAL A 669 -29.39 27.94 -8.61
N THR A 670 -30.44 28.65 -8.19
CA THR A 670 -31.41 29.34 -9.04
C THR A 670 -31.40 30.81 -8.69
N GLY A 671 -31.77 31.65 -9.63
CA GLY A 671 -31.96 33.08 -9.36
C GLY A 671 -33.16 33.34 -8.47
N LEU A 672 -33.25 34.54 -7.91
CA LEU A 672 -34.46 35.08 -7.28
C LEU A 672 -35.58 35.33 -8.33
N SER A 673 -35.17 35.53 -9.58
CA SER A 673 -36.02 35.54 -10.75
C SER A 673 -35.26 34.98 -11.96
N LYS A 674 -35.92 34.87 -13.11
CA LYS A 674 -35.33 34.38 -14.36
C LYS A 674 -34.03 35.13 -14.75
N ASN A 675 -33.90 36.38 -14.42
CA ASN A 675 -32.79 37.25 -14.85
C ASN A 675 -32.03 37.87 -13.67
N THR A 676 -32.32 37.51 -12.42
CA THR A 676 -31.72 38.12 -11.21
C THR A 676 -31.22 37.03 -10.28
N PHE A 677 -29.92 37.01 -9.99
CA PHE A 677 -29.31 36.09 -9.02
C PHE A 677 -29.49 36.57 -7.58
N GLY A 678 -29.41 37.88 -7.34
CA GLY A 678 -29.46 38.50 -6.03
C GLY A 678 -28.15 38.34 -5.27
N ALA A 679 -27.01 38.62 -5.92
CA ALA A 679 -25.67 38.37 -5.39
C ALA A 679 -25.42 39.02 -4.02
N ALA A 680 -25.85 40.24 -3.80
CA ALA A 680 -25.65 40.97 -2.56
C ALA A 680 -26.69 40.67 -1.46
N ASN A 681 -27.72 39.89 -1.76
CA ASN A 681 -28.72 39.53 -0.76
C ASN A 681 -28.15 38.53 0.26
N ALA A 682 -28.59 38.67 1.51
CA ALA A 682 -28.30 37.67 2.54
C ALA A 682 -28.79 36.29 2.08
N VAL A 683 -27.98 35.25 2.29
CA VAL A 683 -28.44 33.87 2.14
C VAL A 683 -29.25 33.50 3.39
N THR A 684 -30.47 33.02 3.20
CA THR A 684 -31.25 32.48 4.33
C THR A 684 -30.78 31.06 4.67
N ARG A 685 -31.05 30.59 5.90
CA ARG A 685 -30.71 29.20 6.31
C ARG A 685 -31.33 28.17 5.37
N GLU A 686 -32.59 28.36 4.98
CA GLU A 686 -33.29 27.54 4.00
C GLU A 686 -32.55 27.50 2.64
N GLN A 687 -32.16 28.67 2.14
CA GLN A 687 -31.42 28.76 0.87
C GLN A 687 -30.03 28.08 1.00
N ALA A 688 -29.32 28.31 2.09
CA ALA A 688 -28.02 27.71 2.33
C ALA A 688 -28.11 26.18 2.35
N VAL A 689 -29.04 25.61 3.13
CA VAL A 689 -29.26 24.16 3.20
C VAL A 689 -29.69 23.58 1.85
N THR A 690 -30.55 24.29 1.11
CA THR A 690 -30.96 23.86 -0.24
C THR A 690 -29.78 23.81 -1.22
N MET A 691 -28.88 24.80 -1.19
CA MET A 691 -27.68 24.85 -2.02
C MET A 691 -26.70 23.74 -1.61
N LEU A 692 -26.50 23.53 -0.32
CA LEU A 692 -25.67 22.43 0.22
C LEU A 692 -26.20 21.06 -0.20
N TRP A 693 -27.49 20.82 -0.07
CA TRP A 693 -28.12 19.58 -0.46
C TRP A 693 -27.93 19.27 -1.95
N ARG A 694 -28.14 20.29 -2.81
CA ARG A 694 -27.95 20.16 -4.26
C ARG A 694 -26.47 19.95 -4.59
N PHE A 695 -25.58 20.63 -3.89
CA PHE A 695 -24.13 20.45 -4.03
C PHE A 695 -23.72 19.04 -3.63
N ALA A 696 -24.14 18.55 -2.46
CA ALA A 696 -23.86 17.19 -1.99
C ALA A 696 -24.35 16.14 -3.01
N LYS A 697 -25.57 16.33 -3.55
CA LYS A 697 -26.09 15.46 -4.61
C LYS A 697 -25.24 15.46 -5.88
N GLN A 698 -24.70 16.60 -6.30
CA GLN A 698 -23.82 16.73 -7.45
C GLN A 698 -22.44 16.10 -7.20
N GLN A 699 -22.02 16.03 -5.93
CA GLN A 699 -20.79 15.36 -5.52
C GLN A 699 -20.99 13.86 -5.22
N GLY A 700 -22.16 13.29 -5.56
CA GLY A 700 -22.45 11.87 -5.37
C GLY A 700 -22.80 11.46 -3.94
N PHE A 701 -22.92 12.40 -2.99
CA PHE A 701 -23.34 12.03 -1.63
C PHE A 701 -24.78 11.54 -1.60
N ASP A 702 -25.07 10.53 -0.78
CA ASP A 702 -26.44 10.08 -0.54
C ASP A 702 -27.27 11.17 0.14
N THR A 703 -28.23 11.70 -0.60
CA THR A 703 -29.14 12.75 -0.13
C THR A 703 -30.58 12.22 0.04
N THR A 704 -30.78 10.90 0.00
CA THR A 704 -32.12 10.27 0.04
C THR A 704 -32.60 10.01 1.47
N GLN A 705 -31.71 10.01 2.44
CA GLN A 705 -32.07 9.74 3.83
C GLN A 705 -32.46 11.04 4.54
N GLY A 706 -33.76 11.27 4.66
CA GLY A 706 -34.33 12.25 5.60
C GLY A 706 -34.47 11.62 6.98
N GLY A 707 -33.54 11.96 7.91
CA GLY A 707 -33.65 11.51 9.29
C GLY A 707 -34.81 12.16 10.06
N MET A 708 -35.21 11.54 11.18
CA MET A 708 -36.24 12.08 12.09
C MET A 708 -35.78 13.35 12.84
N ALA A 709 -34.49 13.74 12.72
CA ALA A 709 -33.88 14.87 13.44
C ALA A 709 -34.58 16.21 13.20
N ILE A 710 -35.24 16.41 12.04
CA ILE A 710 -35.99 17.65 11.77
C ILE A 710 -37.14 17.85 12.77
N ARG A 711 -37.69 16.76 13.34
CA ARG A 711 -38.81 16.80 14.31
C ARG A 711 -38.40 17.35 15.69
N GLU A 712 -37.14 17.50 15.93
CA GLU A 712 -36.60 18.09 17.17
C GLU A 712 -36.67 19.63 17.16
N TYR A 713 -36.98 20.24 16.00
CA TYR A 713 -37.10 21.69 15.87
C TYR A 713 -38.58 22.11 16.02
N ASN A 714 -38.79 23.22 16.76
CA ASN A 714 -40.12 23.75 17.04
C ASN A 714 -40.83 24.39 15.84
N ASP A 715 -40.09 24.65 14.78
CA ASP A 715 -40.53 25.22 13.50
C ASP A 715 -40.54 24.22 12.34
N TYR A 716 -40.77 22.95 12.68
CA TYR A 716 -40.82 21.84 11.74
C TYR A 716 -42.01 21.87 10.77
N ASP A 717 -43.17 22.46 11.14
CA ASP A 717 -44.44 22.46 10.37
C ASP A 717 -44.39 23.27 9.08
#